data_87285ad69f2dae78e7f84a5ddc0183dc
#
_entry.id   87285ad69f2dae78e7f84a5ddc0183dc
#
_cell.length_a   1.000
_cell.length_b   1.000
_cell.length_c   1.000
_cell.angle_alpha   90.00
_cell.angle_beta   90.00
_cell.angle_gamma   90.00
#
_symmetry.space_group_name_H-M   'P 1'
#
loop_
_entity.id
_entity.type
_entity.pdbx_description
1 polymer ?
#
loop_
_entity_poly.entity_id
_entity_poly.type
_entity_poly.pdbx_seq_one_letter_code
_entity_poly.pdbx_strand_id
1 'polypeptide(L)'
;MTALLEAGKTPMASQLALQGAEYEQLITSSITIKEASELKQKVTVLVWYYMARIDFLLREGNDSFAYDLLYKATQLDETWSMTAQECRLLASKCWTVGNRMLNERTNISGSIDWLKQGILLIEKLINRGVQLDHLKELHIATLKSLSRAQLMKAEENPHALNSAAAALNELVELVADSDQATLHEMRLLQLHILKTRKAPEGELRIVMEDIMKLTDWTEEGVLEILSQLASLIGQYPALPSQLVQTYLRLALASSAGHPYVHMIMYEGLLFMKALSPPAAGVRIAAGILDMISKDPDYQLDDKVSAIACQTLLWNIGMFNESKERITEAAHWYQLAAHTVFKEFGGENISRCFRKAALCHMKMTDWTAALDLISLCPKEEASTHYLAFLAAIRQGREEAAIDAVSSIVECSDFEAQQLVLMTSLANEKDAKHVLIASMRALLNTLTDSGVKFDVQIETITVIRCLIRMTVMELAHAEDKDRLVESMIEYLQTAIDILSEDPTRGQGQMKGITWLYKCAYNVAVQGLNTLSSKSLADLFDASAQLMSIYDVIETSGATDPDLHFVRGSAMFACLCGKIFFCRDLSSGPDKVLLLDQLLDYIPHCREALSSVKPTHPRWPVITHMRRIIDTSEVELQCESNEWTAIPPILQKAHSSGEISETNRTLEMMANVLFQYEECPSHKEEAESLKYAEKALDVLKTSLGKSAYPLDEIQWLVATFWNKGLEWFSSSRVSQAKAWCEIAMTIAANTPELNINRQKMNEHYEHLLSKINR
;
A
#
# COMPACT_ATOMS: atom_id res chain seq x y z
N MET A 1 2.05 72.67 -51.50
CA MET A 1 1.05 72.37 -50.51
C MET A 1 1.64 71.40 -49.47
N THR A 2 2.13 70.24 -49.86
CA THR A 2 2.71 69.22 -48.96
C THR A 2 3.81 69.79 -48.08
N ALA A 3 4.82 70.48 -48.60
CA ALA A 3 5.89 71.10 -47.85
C ALA A 3 5.40 72.17 -46.83
N LEU A 4 4.34 72.89 -47.13
CA LEU A 4 3.72 73.87 -46.23
C LEU A 4 2.98 73.18 -45.10
N LEU A 5 2.37 72.05 -45.39
CA LEU A 5 1.72 71.21 -44.36
C LEU A 5 2.75 70.58 -43.39
N GLU A 6 3.89 70.15 -43.94
CA GLU A 6 5.00 69.62 -43.11
C GLU A 6 5.59 70.69 -42.19
N ALA A 7 5.66 71.96 -42.74
CA ALA A 7 6.12 73.15 -42.01
C ALA A 7 5.06 73.73 -41.01
N GLY A 8 3.87 73.10 -40.85
CA GLY A 8 2.80 73.61 -40.02
C GLY A 8 2.08 74.86 -40.48
N LYS A 9 2.28 75.27 -41.71
CA LYS A 9 1.73 76.52 -42.30
C LYS A 9 0.37 76.26 -42.98
N THR A 10 -0.60 75.82 -42.21
CA THR A 10 -1.94 75.41 -42.67
C THR A 10 -2.73 76.50 -43.41
N PRO A 11 -2.73 77.79 -42.98
CA PRO A 11 -3.45 78.85 -43.74
C PRO A 11 -2.91 79.04 -45.13
N MET A 12 -1.59 78.95 -45.31
CA MET A 12 -0.98 79.08 -46.66
C MET A 12 -1.29 77.87 -47.54
N ALA A 13 -1.35 76.68 -46.92
CA ALA A 13 -1.73 75.47 -47.63
C ALA A 13 -3.22 75.51 -48.08
N SER A 14 -4.09 76.09 -47.30
CA SER A 14 -5.50 76.32 -47.62
C SER A 14 -5.67 77.28 -48.80
N GLN A 15 -4.97 78.37 -48.78
CA GLN A 15 -4.97 79.34 -49.90
C GLN A 15 -4.48 78.71 -51.22
N LEU A 16 -3.40 77.91 -51.17
CA LEU A 16 -2.93 77.16 -52.33
C LEU A 16 -3.92 76.07 -52.79
N ALA A 17 -4.66 75.45 -51.86
CA ALA A 17 -5.69 74.47 -52.21
C ALA A 17 -6.86 75.11 -52.97
N LEU A 18 -7.26 76.38 -52.62
CA LEU A 18 -8.29 77.12 -53.30
C LEU A 18 -7.85 77.54 -54.70
N GLN A 19 -6.63 78.10 -54.84
CA GLN A 19 -6.05 78.44 -56.18
C GLN A 19 -5.92 77.17 -57.06
N GLY A 20 -5.51 76.05 -56.48
CA GLY A 20 -5.45 74.78 -57.19
C GLY A 20 -6.79 74.30 -57.74
N ALA A 21 -7.89 74.54 -56.99
CA ALA A 21 -9.26 74.23 -57.45
C ALA A 21 -9.68 75.05 -58.67
N GLU A 22 -9.28 76.34 -58.74
CA GLU A 22 -9.53 77.16 -59.90
C GLU A 22 -8.79 76.62 -61.14
N TYR A 23 -7.50 76.20 -60.93
CA TYR A 23 -6.71 75.59 -62.03
C TYR A 23 -7.25 74.21 -62.43
N GLU A 24 -7.75 73.41 -61.50
CA GLU A 24 -8.42 72.13 -61.78
C GLU A 24 -9.57 72.36 -62.81
N GLN A 25 -10.45 73.35 -62.51
CA GLN A 25 -11.55 73.70 -63.43
C GLN A 25 -11.10 74.14 -64.79
N LEU A 26 -10.06 74.95 -64.84
CA LEU A 26 -9.48 75.40 -66.09
C LEU A 26 -8.89 74.23 -66.90
N ILE A 27 -8.16 73.33 -66.27
CA ILE A 27 -7.58 72.17 -66.91
C ILE A 27 -8.65 71.22 -67.43
N THR A 28 -9.70 70.95 -66.62
CA THR A 28 -10.79 70.07 -67.00
C THR A 28 -11.71 70.64 -68.08
N SER A 29 -11.94 71.94 -68.09
CA SER A 29 -12.77 72.63 -69.12
C SER A 29 -12.05 72.93 -70.44
N SER A 30 -10.74 72.95 -70.44
CA SER A 30 -9.92 73.30 -71.62
C SER A 30 -9.59 72.10 -72.53
N ILE A 31 -10.30 70.98 -72.39
CA ILE A 31 -10.00 69.73 -73.11
C ILE A 31 -10.61 69.75 -74.53
N THR A 32 -9.94 70.46 -75.49
CA THR A 32 -9.92 70.15 -76.91
C THR A 32 -8.53 69.59 -77.25
N ILE A 33 -8.35 68.26 -77.03
CA ILE A 33 -7.01 67.66 -77.07
C ILE A 33 -6.64 67.32 -78.49
N LYS A 34 -5.49 67.87 -78.92
CA LYS A 34 -4.86 67.51 -80.20
C LYS A 34 -3.59 66.66 -80.06
N GLU A 35 -2.97 66.58 -78.89
CA GLU A 35 -1.72 65.83 -78.74
C GLU A 35 -1.71 64.93 -77.47
N ALA A 36 -1.33 63.62 -77.60
CA ALA A 36 -1.28 62.65 -76.55
C ALA A 36 -0.23 62.98 -75.47
N SER A 37 0.83 63.71 -75.77
CA SER A 37 1.88 64.11 -74.79
C SER A 37 1.40 65.20 -73.85
N GLU A 38 0.60 66.12 -74.30
CA GLU A 38 0.00 67.20 -73.49
C GLU A 38 -1.06 66.62 -72.52
N LEU A 39 -1.83 65.62 -72.99
CA LEU A 39 -2.77 64.92 -72.20
C LEU A 39 -2.11 64.20 -70.99
N LYS A 40 -1.01 63.53 -71.26
CA LYS A 40 -0.25 62.84 -70.16
C LYS A 40 0.25 63.87 -69.13
N GLN A 41 0.78 64.97 -69.51
CA GLN A 41 1.25 66.00 -68.58
C GLN A 41 0.10 66.56 -67.73
N LYS A 42 -1.06 66.79 -68.32
CA LYS A 42 -2.26 67.29 -67.63
C LYS A 42 -2.72 66.23 -66.58
N VAL A 43 -2.79 64.94 -66.91
CA VAL A 43 -3.14 63.86 -66.02
C VAL A 43 -2.15 63.80 -64.87
N THR A 44 -0.87 63.83 -65.14
CA THR A 44 0.19 63.82 -64.10
C THR A 44 0.00 64.96 -63.10
N VAL A 45 -0.19 66.19 -63.60
CA VAL A 45 -0.38 67.37 -62.73
C VAL A 45 -1.65 67.23 -61.87
N LEU A 46 -2.78 66.74 -62.43
CA LEU A 46 -4.02 66.53 -61.72
C LEU A 46 -3.88 65.46 -60.64
N VAL A 47 -3.20 64.36 -60.93
CA VAL A 47 -2.97 63.30 -59.91
C VAL A 47 -2.15 63.82 -58.72
N TRP A 48 -1.02 64.58 -59.05
CA TRP A 48 -0.24 65.19 -57.97
C TRP A 48 -1.01 66.22 -57.17
N TYR A 49 -1.86 66.98 -57.79
CA TYR A 49 -2.71 67.97 -57.14
C TYR A 49 -3.73 67.25 -56.21
N TYR A 50 -4.42 66.21 -56.69
CA TYR A 50 -5.37 65.49 -55.91
C TYR A 50 -4.72 64.79 -54.70
N MET A 51 -3.55 64.21 -54.87
CA MET A 51 -2.80 63.65 -53.82
C MET A 51 -2.46 64.65 -52.70
N ALA A 52 -1.94 65.80 -53.11
CA ALA A 52 -1.63 66.84 -52.13
C ALA A 52 -2.84 67.44 -51.44
N ARG A 53 -3.97 67.54 -52.15
CA ARG A 53 -5.22 68.04 -51.57
C ARG A 53 -5.87 67.00 -50.63
N ILE A 54 -5.74 65.76 -50.95
CA ILE A 54 -6.15 64.63 -50.03
C ILE A 54 -5.39 64.76 -48.71
N ASP A 55 -4.05 64.99 -48.77
CA ASP A 55 -3.26 65.11 -47.51
C ASP A 55 -3.70 66.34 -46.69
N PHE A 56 -4.08 67.40 -47.32
CA PHE A 56 -4.59 68.58 -46.65
C PHE A 56 -5.92 68.33 -45.99
N LEU A 57 -6.90 67.72 -46.69
CA LEU A 57 -8.21 67.43 -46.16
C LEU A 57 -8.19 66.40 -45.01
N LEU A 58 -7.34 65.42 -45.12
CA LEU A 58 -7.16 64.45 -44.04
C LEU A 58 -6.57 65.05 -42.75
N ARG A 59 -5.69 66.05 -42.86
CA ARG A 59 -5.20 66.78 -41.66
C ARG A 59 -6.25 67.71 -41.05
N GLU A 60 -7.21 68.20 -41.87
CA GLU A 60 -8.35 68.95 -41.36
C GLU A 60 -9.49 68.10 -40.85
N GLY A 61 -9.35 66.78 -40.90
CA GLY A 61 -10.39 65.83 -40.45
C GLY A 61 -11.59 65.68 -41.42
N ASN A 62 -11.39 66.03 -42.69
CA ASN A 62 -12.41 66.01 -43.74
C ASN A 62 -12.32 64.77 -44.61
N ASP A 63 -12.55 63.61 -44.02
CA ASP A 63 -12.31 62.28 -44.64
C ASP A 63 -13.21 62.04 -45.86
N SER A 64 -14.50 62.45 -45.80
CA SER A 64 -15.42 62.24 -46.91
C SER A 64 -15.03 63.00 -48.18
N PHE A 65 -14.62 64.30 -48.07
CA PHE A 65 -14.12 65.07 -49.21
C PHE A 65 -12.77 64.55 -49.70
N ALA A 66 -11.92 64.04 -48.84
CA ALA A 66 -10.69 63.40 -49.23
C ALA A 66 -10.95 62.16 -50.11
N TYR A 67 -11.98 61.34 -49.72
CA TYR A 67 -12.38 60.17 -50.49
C TYR A 67 -13.04 60.54 -51.84
N ASP A 68 -13.89 61.58 -51.85
CA ASP A 68 -14.45 62.10 -53.13
C ASP A 68 -13.34 62.54 -54.12
N LEU A 69 -12.27 63.16 -53.63
CA LEU A 69 -11.12 63.50 -54.45
C LEU A 69 -10.36 62.24 -54.93
N LEU A 70 -10.24 61.20 -54.11
CA LEU A 70 -9.68 59.94 -54.58
C LEU A 70 -10.52 59.38 -55.72
N TYR A 71 -11.86 59.35 -55.56
CA TYR A 71 -12.75 58.90 -56.62
C TYR A 71 -12.59 59.67 -57.88
N LYS A 72 -12.49 61.00 -57.83
CA LYS A 72 -12.17 61.87 -59.02
C LYS A 72 -10.81 61.52 -59.61
N ALA A 73 -9.80 61.28 -58.81
CA ALA A 73 -8.49 60.88 -59.29
C ALA A 73 -8.52 59.53 -60.03
N THR A 74 -9.31 58.54 -59.53
CA THR A 74 -9.44 57.23 -60.19
C THR A 74 -10.22 57.31 -61.50
N GLN A 75 -11.18 58.26 -61.63
CA GLN A 75 -11.90 58.51 -62.87
C GLN A 75 -11.01 59.06 -63.99
N LEU A 76 -9.90 59.73 -63.71
CA LEU A 76 -8.94 60.16 -64.67
C LEU A 76 -8.38 58.99 -65.50
N ASP A 77 -8.28 57.81 -64.97
CA ASP A 77 -7.81 56.62 -65.67
C ASP A 77 -8.82 56.13 -66.72
N GLU A 78 -10.09 56.23 -66.42
CA GLU A 78 -11.16 55.87 -67.36
C GLU A 78 -11.30 56.87 -68.49
N THR A 79 -11.10 58.11 -68.14
CA THR A 79 -11.29 59.22 -69.12
C THR A 79 -10.02 59.46 -69.97
N TRP A 80 -8.83 59.36 -69.41
CA TRP A 80 -7.59 59.85 -70.06
C TRP A 80 -6.39 58.90 -69.93
N SER A 81 -6.52 57.64 -69.48
CA SER A 81 -5.47 56.63 -69.39
C SER A 81 -4.23 57.06 -68.58
N MET A 82 -4.28 56.96 -67.29
CA MET A 82 -3.14 57.21 -66.42
C MET A 82 -1.95 56.28 -66.73
N THR A 83 -0.76 56.78 -66.50
CA THR A 83 0.47 55.97 -66.60
C THR A 83 0.53 54.94 -65.43
N ALA A 84 1.29 53.88 -65.64
CA ALA A 84 1.49 52.87 -64.59
C ALA A 84 2.10 53.47 -63.30
N GLN A 85 2.93 54.50 -63.39
CA GLN A 85 3.55 55.20 -62.28
C GLN A 85 2.52 55.98 -61.45
N GLU A 86 1.57 56.70 -62.13
CA GLU A 86 0.50 57.48 -61.48
C GLU A 86 -0.49 56.55 -60.75
N CYS A 87 -0.91 55.46 -61.37
CA CYS A 87 -1.74 54.43 -60.75
C CYS A 87 -1.08 53.84 -59.52
N ARG A 88 0.24 53.57 -59.60
CA ARG A 88 1.00 53.04 -58.44
C ARG A 88 1.10 54.09 -57.34
N LEU A 89 1.33 55.33 -57.60
CA LEU A 89 1.36 56.40 -56.60
C LEU A 89 -0.01 56.52 -55.87
N LEU A 90 -1.11 56.49 -56.61
CA LEU A 90 -2.43 56.52 -56.05
C LEU A 90 -2.72 55.27 -55.21
N ALA A 91 -2.35 54.07 -55.67
CA ALA A 91 -2.49 52.84 -54.92
C ALA A 91 -1.70 52.87 -53.60
N SER A 92 -0.43 53.32 -53.64
CA SER A 92 0.39 53.54 -52.47
C SER A 92 -0.24 54.54 -51.47
N LYS A 93 -0.86 55.61 -51.99
CA LYS A 93 -1.57 56.60 -51.22
C LYS A 93 -2.80 55.99 -50.51
N CYS A 94 -3.58 55.18 -51.25
CA CYS A 94 -4.73 54.47 -50.71
C CYS A 94 -4.32 53.59 -49.56
N TRP A 95 -3.22 52.78 -49.69
CA TRP A 95 -2.68 51.95 -48.62
C TRP A 95 -2.23 52.78 -47.43
N THR A 96 -1.45 53.88 -47.66
CA THR A 96 -0.93 54.69 -46.56
C THR A 96 -2.06 55.32 -45.72
N VAL A 97 -3.09 55.89 -46.41
CA VAL A 97 -4.25 56.47 -45.70
C VAL A 97 -5.08 55.43 -45.02
N GLY A 98 -5.42 54.33 -45.71
CA GLY A 98 -6.22 53.28 -45.18
C GLY A 98 -5.55 52.59 -43.95
N ASN A 99 -4.23 52.31 -44.04
CA ASN A 99 -3.46 51.76 -43.00
C ASN A 99 -3.31 52.67 -41.75
N ARG A 100 -3.16 54.03 -42.01
CA ARG A 100 -3.16 55.01 -40.92
C ARG A 100 -4.50 54.99 -40.14
N MET A 101 -5.65 55.09 -40.87
CA MET A 101 -6.98 55.11 -40.31
C MET A 101 -7.23 53.81 -39.50
N LEU A 102 -6.69 52.68 -39.98
CA LEU A 102 -6.77 51.37 -39.28
C LEU A 102 -5.97 51.39 -37.96
N ASN A 103 -4.72 51.86 -38.00
CA ASN A 103 -3.83 51.89 -36.84
C ASN A 103 -4.32 52.88 -35.77
N GLU A 104 -4.84 54.05 -36.17
CA GLU A 104 -5.41 55.05 -35.29
C GLU A 104 -6.83 54.69 -34.81
N ARG A 105 -7.47 53.66 -35.40
CA ARG A 105 -8.86 53.24 -35.15
C ARG A 105 -9.89 54.37 -35.27
N THR A 106 -9.62 55.38 -36.08
CA THR A 106 -10.47 56.57 -36.21
C THR A 106 -11.70 56.32 -37.04
N ASN A 107 -11.54 55.61 -38.19
CA ASN A 107 -12.62 55.34 -39.14
C ASN A 107 -12.35 54.05 -39.91
N ILE A 108 -12.83 52.90 -39.33
CA ILE A 108 -12.60 51.58 -39.92
C ILE A 108 -13.33 51.42 -41.27
N SER A 109 -14.55 51.94 -41.39
CA SER A 109 -15.31 51.89 -42.65
C SER A 109 -14.58 52.66 -43.76
N GLY A 110 -14.12 53.87 -43.46
CA GLY A 110 -13.30 54.66 -44.44
C GLY A 110 -12.02 53.94 -44.78
N SER A 111 -11.32 53.33 -43.80
CA SER A 111 -10.11 52.52 -44.08
C SER A 111 -10.36 51.41 -45.11
N ILE A 112 -11.48 50.68 -44.96
CA ILE A 112 -11.89 49.63 -45.90
C ILE A 112 -12.10 50.19 -47.32
N ASP A 113 -12.79 51.30 -47.40
CA ASP A 113 -13.05 51.94 -48.73
C ASP A 113 -11.80 52.39 -49.39
N TRP A 114 -10.87 53.04 -48.67
CA TRP A 114 -9.57 53.44 -49.19
C TRP A 114 -8.74 52.21 -49.63
N LEU A 115 -8.67 51.14 -48.84
CA LEU A 115 -7.90 49.96 -49.18
C LEU A 115 -8.49 49.22 -50.40
N LYS A 116 -9.81 49.16 -50.54
CA LYS A 116 -10.50 48.55 -51.67
C LYS A 116 -10.16 49.31 -52.96
N GLN A 117 -10.14 50.65 -52.93
CA GLN A 117 -9.74 51.44 -54.09
C GLN A 117 -8.28 51.22 -54.45
N GLY A 118 -7.40 51.03 -53.45
CA GLY A 118 -6.01 50.64 -53.64
C GLY A 118 -5.86 49.31 -54.38
N ILE A 119 -6.64 48.31 -54.00
CA ILE A 119 -6.63 46.99 -54.68
C ILE A 119 -7.11 47.12 -56.12
N LEU A 120 -8.22 47.81 -56.37
CA LEU A 120 -8.72 48.02 -57.74
C LEU A 120 -7.65 48.71 -58.69
N LEU A 121 -6.90 49.61 -58.13
CA LEU A 121 -5.79 50.26 -58.92
C LEU A 121 -4.65 49.25 -59.15
N ILE A 122 -4.32 48.42 -58.22
CA ILE A 122 -3.28 47.38 -58.34
C ILE A 122 -3.71 46.33 -59.37
N GLU A 123 -4.94 45.85 -59.33
CA GLU A 123 -5.51 44.91 -60.30
C GLU A 123 -5.49 45.47 -61.71
N LYS A 124 -5.85 46.74 -61.87
CA LYS A 124 -5.73 47.45 -63.19
C LYS A 124 -4.31 47.45 -63.70
N LEU A 125 -3.29 47.64 -62.84
CA LEU A 125 -1.88 47.60 -63.21
C LEU A 125 -1.44 46.17 -63.60
N ILE A 126 -1.86 45.19 -62.91
CA ILE A 126 -1.60 43.76 -63.19
C ILE A 126 -2.20 43.37 -64.53
N ASN A 127 -3.45 43.78 -64.82
CA ASN A 127 -4.14 43.52 -66.07
C ASN A 127 -3.49 44.24 -67.30
N ARG A 128 -2.75 45.36 -67.07
CA ARG A 128 -1.94 46.00 -68.05
C ARG A 128 -0.56 45.36 -68.29
N GLY A 129 -0.26 44.27 -67.64
CA GLY A 129 0.98 43.51 -67.78
C GLY A 129 2.18 44.17 -67.11
N VAL A 130 1.98 45.07 -66.17
CA VAL A 130 3.06 45.75 -65.46
C VAL A 130 3.61 44.80 -64.41
N GLN A 131 4.72 44.15 -64.66
CA GLN A 131 5.50 43.36 -63.74
C GLN A 131 6.52 44.20 -62.97
N LEU A 132 6.21 44.64 -61.78
CA LEU A 132 7.12 45.31 -60.87
C LEU A 132 7.13 44.57 -59.53
N ASP A 133 8.30 44.12 -59.05
CA ASP A 133 8.43 43.47 -57.78
C ASP A 133 7.82 44.27 -56.61
N HIS A 134 8.02 45.58 -56.64
CA HIS A 134 7.42 46.52 -55.69
C HIS A 134 5.86 46.60 -55.77
N LEU A 135 5.25 46.19 -56.89
CA LEU A 135 3.78 46.12 -56.97
C LEU A 135 3.21 44.92 -56.16
N LYS A 136 3.94 43.79 -56.20
CA LYS A 136 3.61 42.61 -55.39
C LYS A 136 3.66 42.95 -53.91
N GLU A 137 4.71 43.64 -53.45
CA GLU A 137 4.83 44.08 -52.05
C GLU A 137 3.69 45.02 -51.62
N LEU A 138 3.34 46.01 -52.48
CA LEU A 138 2.22 46.89 -52.19
C LEU A 138 0.87 46.17 -52.16
N HIS A 139 0.66 45.19 -53.05
CA HIS A 139 -0.54 44.35 -53.07
C HIS A 139 -0.67 43.58 -51.82
N ILE A 140 0.40 42.90 -51.41
CA ILE A 140 0.47 42.16 -50.14
C ILE A 140 0.15 43.08 -48.95
N ALA A 141 0.79 44.26 -48.88
CA ALA A 141 0.56 45.18 -47.74
C ALA A 141 -0.89 45.71 -47.71
N THR A 142 -1.49 45.95 -48.91
CA THR A 142 -2.87 46.43 -48.99
C THR A 142 -3.90 45.40 -48.63
N LEU A 143 -3.75 44.15 -49.13
CA LEU A 143 -4.62 43.01 -48.76
C LEU A 143 -4.52 42.68 -47.28
N LYS A 144 -3.30 42.71 -46.73
CA LYS A 144 -3.06 42.51 -45.29
C LYS A 144 -3.82 43.54 -44.45
N SER A 145 -3.69 44.83 -44.79
CA SER A 145 -4.40 45.91 -44.11
C SER A 145 -5.92 45.81 -44.28
N LEU A 146 -6.41 45.44 -45.48
CA LEU A 146 -7.84 45.26 -45.76
C LEU A 146 -8.43 44.09 -44.94
N SER A 147 -7.74 42.97 -44.89
CA SER A 147 -8.20 41.80 -44.10
C SER A 147 -8.33 42.16 -42.62
N ARG A 148 -7.35 42.90 -42.06
CA ARG A 148 -7.39 43.40 -40.68
C ARG A 148 -8.54 44.38 -40.45
N ALA A 149 -8.76 45.35 -41.37
CA ALA A 149 -9.83 46.32 -41.26
C ALA A 149 -11.23 45.66 -41.31
N GLN A 150 -11.41 44.72 -42.24
CA GLN A 150 -12.66 43.95 -42.36
C GLN A 150 -12.91 43.08 -41.14
N LEU A 151 -11.87 42.49 -40.51
CA LEU A 151 -11.96 41.74 -39.31
C LEU A 151 -12.45 42.61 -38.13
N MET A 152 -11.89 43.81 -37.98
CA MET A 152 -12.34 44.75 -36.94
C MET A 152 -13.79 45.21 -37.15
N LYS A 153 -14.23 45.39 -38.41
CA LYS A 153 -15.62 45.70 -38.73
C LYS A 153 -16.58 44.56 -38.53
N ALA A 154 -16.09 43.32 -38.47
CA ALA A 154 -16.91 42.12 -38.27
C ALA A 154 -17.60 42.08 -36.91
N GLU A 155 -17.08 42.78 -35.91
CA GLU A 155 -17.75 42.96 -34.59
C GLU A 155 -19.11 43.67 -34.78
N GLU A 156 -19.23 44.57 -35.77
CA GLU A 156 -20.44 45.30 -36.09
C GLU A 156 -21.29 44.65 -37.20
N ASN A 157 -20.61 43.98 -38.17
CA ASN A 157 -21.25 43.40 -39.35
C ASN A 157 -20.68 42.03 -39.71
N PRO A 158 -21.36 40.91 -39.42
CA PRO A 158 -20.87 39.56 -39.70
C PRO A 158 -20.55 39.30 -41.20
N HIS A 159 -21.16 39.98 -42.12
CA HIS A 159 -20.84 39.83 -43.56
C HIS A 159 -19.42 40.27 -43.92
N ALA A 160 -18.81 41.12 -43.11
CA ALA A 160 -17.42 41.55 -43.31
C ALA A 160 -16.42 40.38 -43.15
N LEU A 161 -16.77 39.33 -42.40
CA LEU A 161 -15.94 38.12 -42.26
C LEU A 161 -15.72 37.38 -43.58
N ASN A 162 -16.76 37.28 -44.40
CA ASN A 162 -16.64 36.62 -45.72
C ASN A 162 -15.72 37.43 -46.65
N SER A 163 -15.81 38.74 -46.59
CA SER A 163 -14.94 39.62 -47.38
C SER A 163 -13.50 39.58 -46.87
N ALA A 164 -13.29 39.51 -45.54
CA ALA A 164 -11.97 39.33 -44.95
C ALA A 164 -11.34 38.00 -45.37
N ALA A 165 -12.12 36.92 -45.35
CA ALA A 165 -11.69 35.59 -45.78
C ALA A 165 -11.28 35.57 -47.27
N ALA A 166 -12.08 36.22 -48.14
CA ALA A 166 -11.75 36.31 -49.57
C ALA A 166 -10.45 37.08 -49.84
N ALA A 167 -10.29 38.22 -49.21
CA ALA A 167 -9.07 39.03 -49.33
C ALA A 167 -7.82 38.28 -48.80
N LEU A 168 -8.02 37.46 -47.73
CA LEU A 168 -6.93 36.71 -47.18
C LEU A 168 -6.55 35.48 -48.01
N ASN A 169 -7.52 34.81 -48.64
CA ASN A 169 -7.23 33.72 -49.57
C ASN A 169 -6.40 34.18 -50.76
N GLU A 170 -6.76 35.32 -51.35
CA GLU A 170 -5.97 35.95 -52.43
C GLU A 170 -4.56 36.32 -51.94
N LEU A 171 -4.46 36.84 -50.72
CA LEU A 171 -3.17 37.18 -50.12
C LEU A 171 -2.28 35.95 -49.94
N VAL A 172 -2.85 34.83 -49.45
CA VAL A 172 -2.11 33.56 -49.25
C VAL A 172 -1.60 33.00 -50.57
N GLU A 173 -2.40 33.07 -51.65
CA GLU A 173 -1.95 32.64 -52.99
C GLU A 173 -0.79 33.49 -53.50
N LEU A 174 -0.81 34.82 -53.28
CA LEU A 174 0.26 35.72 -53.67
C LEU A 174 1.56 35.51 -52.87
N VAL A 175 1.45 35.10 -51.63
CA VAL A 175 2.59 34.95 -50.71
C VAL A 175 3.14 33.51 -50.71
N ALA A 176 2.47 32.52 -51.33
CA ALA A 176 2.86 31.13 -51.32
C ALA A 176 4.33 30.86 -51.70
N ASP A 177 4.91 31.67 -52.60
CA ASP A 177 6.31 31.59 -53.02
C ASP A 177 7.24 32.60 -52.30
N SER A 178 6.77 33.25 -51.24
CA SER A 178 7.44 34.33 -50.54
C SER A 178 8.00 33.86 -49.18
N ASP A 179 8.52 34.81 -48.39
CA ASP A 179 9.04 34.60 -47.05
C ASP A 179 8.09 33.84 -46.10
N GLN A 180 8.63 32.78 -45.46
CA GLN A 180 7.88 31.93 -44.52
C GLN A 180 7.25 32.71 -43.38
N ALA A 181 7.92 33.76 -42.89
CA ALA A 181 7.41 34.58 -41.77
C ALA A 181 6.11 35.31 -42.17
N THR A 182 6.05 35.84 -43.39
CA THR A 182 4.85 36.50 -43.91
C THR A 182 3.69 35.50 -44.08
N LEU A 183 3.98 34.32 -44.60
CA LEU A 183 2.97 33.25 -44.73
C LEU A 183 2.42 32.81 -43.39
N HIS A 184 3.29 32.65 -42.38
CA HIS A 184 2.89 32.32 -41.02
C HIS A 184 1.93 33.36 -40.42
N GLU A 185 2.27 34.67 -40.54
CA GLU A 185 1.39 35.75 -40.06
C GLU A 185 0.01 35.70 -40.74
N MET A 186 0.00 35.42 -42.06
CA MET A 186 -1.26 35.29 -42.80
C MET A 186 -2.10 34.11 -42.36
N ARG A 187 -1.50 32.97 -42.10
CA ARG A 187 -2.19 31.79 -41.58
C ARG A 187 -2.78 32.03 -40.18
N LEU A 188 -2.08 32.77 -39.31
CA LEU A 188 -2.62 33.18 -38.01
C LEU A 188 -3.85 34.09 -38.17
N LEU A 189 -3.81 35.02 -39.09
CA LEU A 189 -4.95 35.89 -39.39
C LEU A 189 -6.13 35.08 -39.95
N GLN A 190 -5.86 34.10 -40.83
CA GLN A 190 -6.86 33.19 -41.38
C GLN A 190 -7.52 32.37 -40.26
N LEU A 191 -6.71 31.84 -39.34
CA LEU A 191 -7.20 31.10 -38.17
C LEU A 191 -8.14 31.97 -37.32
N HIS A 192 -7.77 33.24 -37.11
CA HIS A 192 -8.61 34.17 -36.34
C HIS A 192 -9.97 34.43 -37.02
N ILE A 193 -9.99 34.60 -38.31
CA ILE A 193 -11.23 34.75 -39.09
C ILE A 193 -12.09 33.51 -39.04
N LEU A 194 -11.49 32.32 -39.20
CA LEU A 194 -12.20 31.05 -39.13
C LEU A 194 -12.82 30.79 -37.73
N LYS A 195 -12.09 31.14 -36.68
CA LYS A 195 -12.62 31.08 -35.29
C LYS A 195 -13.85 32.00 -35.13
N THR A 196 -13.74 33.23 -35.57
CA THR A 196 -14.81 34.23 -35.43
C THR A 196 -16.05 33.83 -36.24
N ARG A 197 -15.84 33.26 -37.44
CA ARG A 197 -16.91 32.75 -38.32
C ARG A 197 -17.54 31.45 -37.80
N LYS A 198 -16.93 30.78 -36.82
CA LYS A 198 -17.30 29.42 -36.36
C LYS A 198 -17.28 28.43 -37.54
N ALA A 199 -16.20 28.41 -38.27
CA ALA A 199 -16.03 27.59 -39.46
C ALA A 199 -16.04 26.08 -39.11
N PRO A 200 -16.28 25.17 -40.08
CA PRO A 200 -16.20 23.73 -39.87
C PRO A 200 -14.80 23.31 -39.42
N GLU A 201 -14.74 22.26 -38.57
CA GLU A 201 -13.47 21.73 -38.00
C GLU A 201 -12.42 21.39 -39.08
N GLY A 202 -12.85 20.92 -40.25
CA GLY A 202 -11.95 20.58 -41.35
C GLY A 202 -11.14 21.75 -41.88
N GLU A 203 -11.75 22.96 -42.00
CA GLU A 203 -11.07 24.17 -42.41
C GLU A 203 -10.04 24.64 -41.37
N LEU A 204 -10.43 24.63 -40.10
CA LEU A 204 -9.56 24.99 -38.97
C LEU A 204 -8.37 24.03 -38.86
N ARG A 205 -8.59 22.73 -39.09
CA ARG A 205 -7.54 21.70 -39.05
C ARG A 205 -6.45 22.01 -40.09
N ILE A 206 -6.84 22.24 -41.36
CA ILE A 206 -5.88 22.49 -42.43
C ILE A 206 -5.01 23.72 -42.10
N VAL A 207 -5.64 24.82 -41.68
CA VAL A 207 -4.91 26.04 -41.35
C VAL A 207 -3.99 25.85 -40.14
N MET A 208 -4.43 25.14 -39.10
CA MET A 208 -3.59 24.86 -37.95
C MET A 208 -2.40 23.95 -38.28
N GLU A 209 -2.61 22.91 -39.11
CA GLU A 209 -1.53 22.03 -39.57
C GLU A 209 -0.49 22.80 -40.41
N ASP A 210 -0.93 23.77 -41.23
CA ASP A 210 -0.02 24.63 -41.97
C ASP A 210 0.76 25.59 -41.05
N ILE A 211 0.11 26.18 -40.05
CA ILE A 211 0.77 27.01 -39.03
C ILE A 211 1.85 26.19 -38.29
N MET A 212 1.54 24.96 -37.88
CA MET A 212 2.48 24.09 -37.19
C MET A 212 3.73 23.76 -38.03
N LYS A 213 3.60 23.65 -39.35
CA LYS A 213 4.72 23.38 -40.26
C LYS A 213 5.57 24.62 -40.53
N LEU A 214 4.97 25.81 -40.45
CA LEU A 214 5.61 27.08 -40.72
C LEU A 214 6.29 27.70 -39.49
N THR A 215 5.93 27.24 -38.29
CA THR A 215 6.47 27.77 -37.05
C THR A 215 7.85 27.20 -36.78
N ASP A 216 8.80 28.06 -36.46
CA ASP A 216 10.13 27.64 -36.03
C ASP A 216 10.08 26.97 -34.66
N TRP A 217 10.97 25.97 -34.47
CA TRP A 217 11.13 25.30 -33.20
C TRP A 217 11.84 26.19 -32.18
N THR A 218 11.12 27.14 -31.61
CA THR A 218 11.54 28.03 -30.53
C THR A 218 10.51 27.95 -29.40
N GLU A 219 10.91 28.31 -28.19
CA GLU A 219 9.99 28.28 -27.05
C GLU A 219 8.76 29.16 -27.29
N GLU A 220 9.00 30.38 -27.83
CA GLU A 220 7.92 31.33 -28.18
C GLU A 220 6.98 30.75 -29.23
N GLY A 221 7.51 30.13 -30.29
CA GLY A 221 6.73 29.54 -31.36
C GLY A 221 5.88 28.37 -30.89
N VAL A 222 6.45 27.51 -30.06
CA VAL A 222 5.72 26.36 -29.47
C VAL A 222 4.60 26.86 -28.54
N LEU A 223 4.88 27.83 -27.67
CA LEU A 223 3.88 28.46 -26.81
C LEU A 223 2.76 29.12 -27.58
N GLU A 224 3.08 29.78 -28.72
CA GLU A 224 2.07 30.38 -29.58
C GLU A 224 1.11 29.31 -30.11
N ILE A 225 1.62 28.21 -30.66
CA ILE A 225 0.79 27.12 -31.19
C ILE A 225 -0.08 26.51 -30.06
N LEU A 226 0.51 26.22 -28.91
CA LEU A 226 -0.23 25.67 -27.78
C LEU A 226 -1.32 26.62 -27.29
N SER A 227 -1.06 27.92 -27.26
CA SER A 227 -2.03 28.97 -26.95
C SER A 227 -3.18 29.02 -27.98
N GLN A 228 -2.85 28.92 -29.29
CA GLN A 228 -3.87 28.86 -30.33
C GLN A 228 -4.76 27.61 -30.19
N LEU A 229 -4.16 26.44 -29.91
CA LEU A 229 -4.91 25.21 -29.63
C LEU A 229 -5.81 25.34 -28.40
N ALA A 230 -5.30 25.87 -27.30
CA ALA A 230 -6.07 26.11 -26.08
C ALA A 230 -7.30 27.01 -26.34
N SER A 231 -7.15 28.03 -27.19
CA SER A 231 -8.24 28.96 -27.56
C SER A 231 -9.38 28.28 -28.34
N LEU A 232 -9.15 27.10 -28.93
CA LEU A 232 -10.16 26.33 -29.66
C LEU A 232 -11.03 25.44 -28.75
N ILE A 233 -10.56 25.12 -27.55
CA ILE A 233 -11.23 24.15 -26.64
C ILE A 233 -12.70 24.51 -26.38
N GLY A 234 -12.99 25.78 -26.16
CA GLY A 234 -14.34 26.25 -25.85
C GLY A 234 -15.37 26.04 -26.96
N GLN A 235 -14.97 26.06 -28.21
CA GLN A 235 -15.85 25.91 -29.39
C GLN A 235 -15.74 24.52 -30.02
N TYR A 236 -14.55 23.93 -30.02
CA TYR A 236 -14.20 22.69 -30.72
C TYR A 236 -13.42 21.76 -29.78
N PRO A 237 -14.02 21.17 -28.76
CA PRO A 237 -13.27 20.44 -27.72
C PRO A 237 -12.47 19.24 -28.23
N ALA A 238 -12.88 18.61 -29.34
CA ALA A 238 -12.19 17.46 -29.91
C ALA A 238 -11.00 17.84 -30.82
N LEU A 239 -11.06 18.98 -31.48
CA LEU A 239 -10.06 19.39 -32.49
C LEU A 239 -8.67 19.61 -31.88
N PRO A 240 -8.47 20.36 -30.77
CA PRO A 240 -7.14 20.57 -30.19
C PRO A 240 -6.44 19.28 -29.80
N SER A 241 -7.18 18.31 -29.27
CA SER A 241 -6.64 17.02 -28.86
C SER A 241 -6.16 16.15 -30.02
N GLN A 242 -6.76 16.27 -31.19
CA GLN A 242 -6.27 15.62 -32.42
C GLN A 242 -5.07 16.35 -33.02
N LEU A 243 -5.12 17.68 -33.02
CA LEU A 243 -4.05 18.52 -33.57
C LEU A 243 -2.78 18.41 -32.74
N VAL A 244 -2.88 18.28 -31.39
CA VAL A 244 -1.71 18.09 -30.54
C VAL A 244 -0.96 16.81 -30.87
N GLN A 245 -1.68 15.72 -31.24
CA GLN A 245 -1.02 14.50 -31.69
C GLN A 245 -0.26 14.70 -33.01
N THR A 246 -0.82 15.52 -33.92
CA THR A 246 -0.13 15.86 -35.17
C THR A 246 1.11 16.73 -34.89
N TYR A 247 0.99 17.70 -33.98
CA TYR A 247 2.12 18.56 -33.60
C TYR A 247 3.22 17.77 -32.89
N LEU A 248 2.86 16.85 -32.02
CA LEU A 248 3.80 15.95 -31.37
C LEU A 248 4.56 15.07 -32.37
N ARG A 249 3.87 14.55 -33.39
CA ARG A 249 4.54 13.80 -34.49
C ARG A 249 5.55 14.66 -35.25
N LEU A 250 5.20 15.91 -35.51
CA LEU A 250 6.14 16.88 -36.17
C LEU A 250 7.34 17.15 -35.25
N ALA A 251 7.13 17.30 -33.95
CA ALA A 251 8.21 17.53 -32.99
C ALA A 251 9.15 16.31 -32.86
N LEU A 252 8.60 15.10 -32.82
CA LEU A 252 9.40 13.87 -32.78
C LEU A 252 10.17 13.61 -34.09
N ALA A 253 9.62 14.02 -35.24
CA ALA A 253 10.28 13.86 -36.53
C ALA A 253 11.43 14.88 -36.76
N SER A 254 11.63 15.84 -35.88
CA SER A 254 12.64 16.90 -36.01
C SER A 254 13.53 16.99 -34.78
N SER A 255 14.84 16.89 -34.96
CA SER A 255 15.80 17.06 -33.84
C SER A 255 15.68 18.44 -33.16
N ALA A 256 15.24 19.47 -33.87
CA ALA A 256 14.97 20.81 -33.34
C ALA A 256 13.66 20.82 -32.47
N GLY A 257 12.75 19.91 -32.74
CA GLY A 257 11.51 19.77 -31.99
C GLY A 257 11.64 18.98 -30.66
N HIS A 258 12.63 18.10 -30.56
CA HIS A 258 12.85 17.24 -29.39
C HIS A 258 12.87 18.01 -28.07
N PRO A 259 13.52 19.17 -27.92
CA PRO A 259 13.52 19.91 -26.65
C PRO A 259 12.13 20.32 -26.15
N TYR A 260 11.15 20.40 -27.05
CA TYR A 260 9.81 20.90 -26.75
C TYR A 260 8.74 19.80 -26.62
N VAL A 261 9.10 18.53 -26.86
CA VAL A 261 8.17 17.39 -26.77
C VAL A 261 7.49 17.33 -25.41
N HIS A 262 8.22 17.60 -24.33
CA HIS A 262 7.67 17.59 -22.97
C HIS A 262 6.58 18.65 -22.76
N MET A 263 6.73 19.84 -23.33
CA MET A 263 5.72 20.92 -23.27
C MET A 263 4.46 20.54 -24.03
N ILE A 264 4.64 20.01 -25.25
CA ILE A 264 3.53 19.57 -26.11
C ILE A 264 2.78 18.40 -25.46
N MET A 265 3.50 17.47 -24.81
CA MET A 265 2.92 16.38 -24.06
C MET A 265 2.06 16.88 -22.90
N TYR A 266 2.59 17.77 -22.06
CA TYR A 266 1.90 18.30 -20.90
C TYR A 266 0.60 19.01 -21.27
N GLU A 267 0.67 19.96 -22.21
CA GLU A 267 -0.50 20.70 -22.69
C GLU A 267 -1.50 19.78 -23.41
N GLY A 268 -0.99 18.82 -24.18
CA GLY A 268 -1.82 17.80 -24.81
C GLY A 268 -2.62 16.99 -23.80
N LEU A 269 -2.00 16.56 -22.71
CA LEU A 269 -2.67 15.85 -21.63
C LEU A 269 -3.68 16.74 -20.89
N LEU A 270 -3.38 18.03 -20.74
CA LEU A 270 -4.30 19.00 -20.12
C LEU A 270 -5.59 19.16 -20.94
N PHE A 271 -5.50 19.17 -22.27
CA PHE A 271 -6.66 19.27 -23.15
C PHE A 271 -7.62 18.09 -23.03
N MET A 272 -7.12 16.91 -22.60
CA MET A 272 -7.95 15.71 -22.42
C MET A 272 -9.02 15.86 -21.34
N LYS A 273 -8.80 16.75 -20.37
CA LYS A 273 -9.77 17.01 -19.30
C LYS A 273 -11.10 17.57 -19.80
N ALA A 274 -11.07 18.29 -20.93
CA ALA A 274 -12.26 18.94 -21.51
C ALA A 274 -13.07 18.02 -22.43
N LEU A 275 -12.57 16.83 -22.75
CA LEU A 275 -13.21 15.94 -23.71
C LEU A 275 -14.45 15.24 -23.16
N SER A 276 -15.45 15.11 -24.03
CA SER A 276 -16.65 14.31 -23.77
C SER A 276 -16.92 13.40 -24.99
N PRO A 277 -17.10 12.09 -24.83
CA PRO A 277 -17.07 11.35 -23.56
C PRO A 277 -15.65 11.19 -22.98
N PRO A 278 -15.48 11.04 -21.66
CA PRO A 278 -14.17 10.95 -21.01
C PRO A 278 -13.27 9.82 -21.54
N ALA A 279 -13.86 8.72 -21.99
CA ALA A 279 -13.15 7.59 -22.61
C ALA A 279 -12.38 7.97 -23.89
N ALA A 280 -12.83 9.02 -24.60
CA ALA A 280 -12.09 9.54 -25.75
C ALA A 280 -10.77 10.19 -25.30
N GLY A 281 -10.78 10.91 -24.18
CA GLY A 281 -9.59 11.49 -23.57
C GLY A 281 -8.54 10.45 -23.21
N VAL A 282 -8.96 9.33 -22.57
CA VAL A 282 -8.08 8.21 -22.23
C VAL A 282 -7.37 7.65 -23.47
N ARG A 283 -8.10 7.42 -24.57
CA ARG A 283 -7.52 6.85 -25.81
C ARG A 283 -6.50 7.80 -26.46
N ILE A 284 -6.80 9.09 -26.47
CA ILE A 284 -5.91 10.08 -27.05
C ILE A 284 -4.67 10.27 -26.19
N ALA A 285 -4.83 10.32 -24.87
CA ALA A 285 -3.71 10.39 -23.94
C ALA A 285 -2.79 9.17 -24.04
N ALA A 286 -3.37 7.95 -24.12
CA ALA A 286 -2.62 6.73 -24.41
C ALA A 286 -1.82 6.85 -25.70
N GLY A 287 -2.44 7.34 -26.79
CA GLY A 287 -1.77 7.56 -28.06
C GLY A 287 -0.61 8.56 -28.00
N ILE A 288 -0.74 9.61 -27.19
CA ILE A 288 0.36 10.58 -26.94
C ILE A 288 1.54 9.91 -26.25
N LEU A 289 1.29 9.20 -25.15
CA LEU A 289 2.32 8.52 -24.37
C LEU A 289 2.99 7.40 -25.16
N ASP A 290 2.20 6.64 -25.91
CA ASP A 290 2.67 5.57 -26.80
C ASP A 290 3.58 6.09 -27.93
N MET A 291 3.24 7.23 -28.53
CA MET A 291 4.08 7.84 -29.58
C MET A 291 5.47 8.20 -29.02
N ILE A 292 5.52 8.79 -27.83
CA ILE A 292 6.77 9.18 -27.19
C ILE A 292 7.58 7.94 -26.77
N SER A 293 6.92 6.94 -26.22
CA SER A 293 7.60 5.74 -25.71
C SER A 293 8.14 4.82 -26.84
N LYS A 294 7.56 4.89 -28.04
CA LYS A 294 7.95 4.07 -29.20
C LYS A 294 8.96 4.77 -30.13
N ASP A 295 9.23 6.04 -29.91
CA ASP A 295 10.19 6.77 -30.71
C ASP A 295 11.61 6.34 -30.32
N PRO A 296 12.43 5.85 -31.28
CA PRO A 296 13.77 5.37 -30.98
C PRO A 296 14.79 6.49 -30.76
N ASP A 297 14.50 7.68 -31.30
CA ASP A 297 15.43 8.82 -31.33
C ASP A 297 15.14 9.81 -30.18
N TYR A 298 14.04 9.61 -29.45
CA TYR A 298 13.63 10.49 -28.36
C TYR A 298 13.46 9.72 -27.04
N GLN A 299 14.09 10.25 -25.99
CA GLN A 299 13.90 9.81 -24.62
C GLN A 299 13.51 11.00 -23.77
N LEU A 300 12.52 10.83 -22.89
CA LEU A 300 12.13 11.88 -21.97
C LEU A 300 13.18 12.03 -20.87
N ASP A 301 13.98 13.09 -20.92
CA ASP A 301 15.09 13.32 -19.99
C ASP A 301 14.74 14.28 -18.85
N ASP A 302 13.66 15.05 -18.99
CA ASP A 302 13.25 16.01 -17.97
C ASP A 302 12.38 15.41 -16.89
N LYS A 303 13.01 15.20 -15.71
CA LYS A 303 12.35 14.69 -14.52
C LYS A 303 11.18 15.56 -14.04
N VAL A 304 11.31 16.88 -14.15
CA VAL A 304 10.27 17.80 -13.65
C VAL A 304 9.01 17.67 -14.48
N SER A 305 9.16 17.68 -15.81
CA SER A 305 8.03 17.50 -16.74
C SER A 305 7.40 16.11 -16.63
N ALA A 306 8.22 15.06 -16.44
CA ALA A 306 7.72 13.70 -16.20
C ALA A 306 6.81 13.63 -14.96
N ILE A 307 7.27 14.18 -13.84
CA ILE A 307 6.52 14.23 -12.59
C ILE A 307 5.26 15.11 -12.74
N ALA A 308 5.36 16.23 -13.44
CA ALA A 308 4.22 17.12 -13.71
C ALA A 308 3.14 16.39 -14.51
N CYS A 309 3.51 15.66 -15.57
CA CYS A 309 2.58 14.86 -16.36
C CYS A 309 1.96 13.71 -15.55
N GLN A 310 2.75 12.98 -14.77
CA GLN A 310 2.21 11.95 -13.87
C GLN A 310 1.20 12.54 -12.90
N THR A 311 1.53 13.68 -12.28
CA THR A 311 0.65 14.37 -11.33
C THR A 311 -0.63 14.84 -12.00
N LEU A 312 -0.55 15.35 -13.23
CA LEU A 312 -1.71 15.74 -14.01
C LEU A 312 -2.64 14.54 -14.28
N LEU A 313 -2.09 13.43 -14.77
CA LEU A 313 -2.84 12.20 -15.04
C LEU A 313 -3.48 11.65 -13.76
N TRP A 314 -2.74 11.64 -12.64
CA TRP A 314 -3.26 11.28 -11.34
C TRP A 314 -4.44 12.15 -10.92
N ASN A 315 -4.32 13.47 -11.05
CA ASN A 315 -5.37 14.42 -10.69
C ASN A 315 -6.62 14.25 -11.56
N ILE A 316 -6.45 13.93 -12.86
CA ILE A 316 -7.58 13.61 -13.73
C ILE A 316 -8.25 12.31 -13.28
N GLY A 317 -7.47 11.31 -12.88
CA GLY A 317 -7.96 10.08 -12.27
C GLY A 317 -8.78 10.33 -11.01
N MET A 318 -8.25 11.13 -10.07
CA MET A 318 -8.96 11.54 -8.85
C MET A 318 -10.25 12.29 -9.14
N PHE A 319 -10.24 13.19 -10.11
CA PHE A 319 -11.44 13.91 -10.53
C PHE A 319 -12.52 12.97 -11.06
N ASN A 320 -12.16 11.98 -11.90
CA ASN A 320 -13.12 10.99 -12.39
C ASN A 320 -13.62 10.08 -11.27
N GLU A 321 -12.76 9.66 -10.35
CA GLU A 321 -13.15 8.88 -9.17
C GLU A 321 -14.16 9.65 -8.31
N SER A 322 -13.95 10.96 -8.07
CA SER A 322 -14.87 11.82 -7.33
C SER A 322 -16.24 11.99 -8.01
N LYS A 323 -16.32 11.73 -9.32
CA LYS A 323 -17.54 11.74 -10.13
C LYS A 323 -18.14 10.35 -10.31
N GLU A 324 -17.67 9.36 -9.55
CA GLU A 324 -18.09 7.96 -9.62
C GLU A 324 -17.83 7.27 -10.99
N ARG A 325 -16.93 7.83 -11.81
CA ARG A 325 -16.49 7.26 -13.09
C ARG A 325 -15.29 6.35 -12.85
N ILE A 326 -15.53 5.23 -12.19
CA ILE A 326 -14.45 4.38 -11.66
C ILE A 326 -13.64 3.73 -12.79
N THR A 327 -14.27 3.36 -13.91
CA THR A 327 -13.60 2.75 -15.07
C THR A 327 -12.59 3.73 -15.69
N GLU A 328 -13.04 4.96 -15.95
CA GLU A 328 -12.17 6.00 -16.50
C GLU A 328 -11.05 6.36 -15.52
N ALA A 329 -11.36 6.46 -14.23
CA ALA A 329 -10.36 6.71 -13.20
C ALA A 329 -9.26 5.64 -13.21
N ALA A 330 -9.62 4.36 -13.31
CA ALA A 330 -8.67 3.25 -13.40
C ALA A 330 -7.71 3.42 -14.59
N HIS A 331 -8.24 3.74 -15.77
CA HIS A 331 -7.43 3.96 -16.96
C HIS A 331 -6.49 5.18 -16.83
N TRP A 332 -6.95 6.28 -16.20
CA TRP A 332 -6.10 7.45 -15.98
C TRP A 332 -4.95 7.14 -15.02
N TYR A 333 -5.19 6.35 -13.97
CA TYR A 333 -4.13 5.89 -13.08
C TYR A 333 -3.16 4.93 -13.78
N GLN A 334 -3.64 4.07 -14.68
CA GLN A 334 -2.77 3.21 -15.51
C GLN A 334 -1.91 4.05 -16.46
N LEU A 335 -2.46 5.10 -17.07
CA LEU A 335 -1.69 6.03 -17.91
C LEU A 335 -0.62 6.79 -17.09
N ALA A 336 -0.90 7.14 -15.85
CA ALA A 336 0.10 7.73 -14.97
C ALA A 336 1.24 6.75 -14.61
N ALA A 337 1.01 5.45 -14.79
CA ALA A 337 2.02 4.40 -14.66
C ALA A 337 2.65 3.97 -16.00
N HIS A 338 2.47 4.75 -17.09
CA HIS A 338 2.98 4.41 -18.40
C HIS A 338 4.51 4.28 -18.43
N THR A 339 5.02 3.41 -19.29
CA THR A 339 6.47 3.10 -19.40
C THR A 339 7.34 4.31 -19.68
N VAL A 340 6.81 5.35 -20.33
CA VAL A 340 7.48 6.65 -20.55
C VAL A 340 8.03 7.26 -19.25
N PHE A 341 7.39 7.00 -18.10
CA PHE A 341 7.78 7.55 -16.80
C PHE A 341 8.72 6.64 -15.99
N LYS A 342 9.11 5.48 -16.53
CA LYS A 342 9.79 4.42 -15.78
C LYS A 342 11.11 4.87 -15.15
N GLU A 343 11.87 5.72 -15.83
CA GLU A 343 13.18 6.14 -15.35
C GLU A 343 13.13 7.16 -14.20
N PHE A 344 12.02 7.88 -14.06
CA PHE A 344 11.91 8.99 -13.11
C PHE A 344 11.01 8.73 -11.90
N GLY A 345 10.31 7.64 -11.87
CA GLY A 345 9.25 7.48 -10.88
C GLY A 345 8.86 6.07 -10.49
N GLY A 346 9.82 5.14 -10.26
CA GLY A 346 9.52 3.76 -9.89
C GLY A 346 8.52 3.65 -8.74
N GLU A 347 8.70 4.39 -7.67
CA GLU A 347 7.80 4.43 -6.52
C GLU A 347 6.43 5.04 -6.86
N ASN A 348 6.39 6.08 -7.68
CA ASN A 348 5.15 6.68 -8.14
C ASN A 348 4.38 5.76 -9.10
N ILE A 349 5.07 4.97 -9.92
CA ILE A 349 4.46 4.01 -10.84
C ILE A 349 3.72 2.92 -10.07
N SER A 350 4.36 2.32 -9.07
CA SER A 350 3.72 1.30 -8.23
C SER A 350 2.50 1.86 -7.50
N ARG A 351 2.60 3.10 -7.00
CA ARG A 351 1.47 3.81 -6.39
C ARG A 351 0.30 4.00 -7.36
N CYS A 352 0.58 4.32 -8.64
CA CYS A 352 -0.45 4.46 -9.68
C CYS A 352 -1.10 3.11 -10.00
N PHE A 353 -0.33 2.03 -10.15
CA PHE A 353 -0.88 0.69 -10.37
C PHE A 353 -1.74 0.23 -9.19
N ARG A 354 -1.28 0.45 -7.96
CA ARG A 354 -2.07 0.14 -6.76
C ARG A 354 -3.40 0.90 -6.72
N LYS A 355 -3.39 2.17 -7.09
CA LYS A 355 -4.61 2.98 -7.14
C LYS A 355 -5.58 2.51 -8.23
N ALA A 356 -5.05 2.14 -9.41
CA ALA A 356 -5.84 1.53 -10.49
C ALA A 356 -6.44 0.19 -10.06
N ALA A 357 -5.66 -0.67 -9.38
CA ALA A 357 -6.13 -1.94 -8.84
C ALA A 357 -7.29 -1.74 -7.85
N LEU A 358 -7.22 -0.74 -6.97
CA LEU A 358 -8.33 -0.38 -6.08
C LEU A 358 -9.60 0.01 -6.83
N CYS A 359 -9.47 0.71 -7.96
CA CYS A 359 -10.61 1.03 -8.82
C CYS A 359 -11.22 -0.24 -9.43
N HIS A 360 -10.40 -1.17 -9.95
CA HIS A 360 -10.88 -2.46 -10.46
C HIS A 360 -11.54 -3.32 -9.36
N MET A 361 -11.01 -3.30 -8.14
CA MET A 361 -11.66 -3.96 -7.00
C MET A 361 -13.04 -3.38 -6.67
N LYS A 362 -13.21 -2.04 -6.78
CA LYS A 362 -14.52 -1.39 -6.61
C LYS A 362 -15.53 -1.84 -7.67
N MET A 363 -15.06 -2.15 -8.88
CA MET A 363 -15.86 -2.70 -9.98
C MET A 363 -16.04 -4.21 -9.92
N THR A 364 -15.47 -4.88 -8.91
CA THR A 364 -15.43 -6.35 -8.78
C THR A 364 -14.68 -7.09 -9.90
N ASP A 365 -13.83 -6.37 -10.63
CA ASP A 365 -12.94 -6.93 -11.65
C ASP A 365 -11.62 -7.37 -11.00
N TRP A 366 -11.65 -8.57 -10.43
CA TRP A 366 -10.54 -9.11 -9.65
C TRP A 366 -9.35 -9.51 -10.51
N THR A 367 -9.61 -9.93 -11.76
CA THR A 367 -8.55 -10.35 -12.69
C THR A 367 -7.65 -9.17 -13.03
N ALA A 368 -8.24 -8.08 -13.52
CA ALA A 368 -7.48 -6.86 -13.83
C ALA A 368 -6.80 -6.25 -12.58
N ALA A 369 -7.46 -6.33 -11.40
CA ALA A 369 -6.86 -5.86 -10.15
C ALA A 369 -5.60 -6.66 -9.79
N LEU A 370 -5.64 -8.00 -9.87
CA LEU A 370 -4.50 -8.86 -9.57
C LEU A 370 -3.37 -8.71 -10.59
N ASP A 371 -3.69 -8.55 -11.88
CA ASP A 371 -2.71 -8.28 -12.92
C ASP A 371 -1.92 -7.00 -12.62
N LEU A 372 -2.61 -5.94 -12.21
CA LEU A 372 -1.98 -4.67 -11.84
C LEU A 372 -1.13 -4.78 -10.56
N ILE A 373 -1.59 -5.52 -9.56
CA ILE A 373 -0.82 -5.79 -8.34
C ILE A 373 0.46 -6.56 -8.68
N SER A 374 0.40 -7.49 -9.63
CA SER A 374 1.57 -8.27 -10.05
C SER A 374 2.68 -7.43 -10.70
N LEU A 375 2.33 -6.25 -11.22
CA LEU A 375 3.28 -5.28 -11.78
C LEU A 375 3.96 -4.40 -10.72
N CYS A 376 3.47 -4.44 -9.47
CA CYS A 376 4.06 -3.69 -8.37
C CYS A 376 5.24 -4.45 -7.75
N PRO A 377 6.25 -3.74 -7.20
CA PRO A 377 7.35 -4.36 -6.45
C PRO A 377 6.83 -5.18 -5.27
N LYS A 378 7.45 -6.35 -5.06
CA LYS A 378 7.10 -7.24 -3.94
C LYS A 378 7.73 -6.82 -2.62
N GLU A 379 8.68 -5.93 -2.66
CA GLU A 379 9.37 -5.38 -1.49
C GLU A 379 8.56 -4.30 -0.78
N GLU A 380 7.44 -3.86 -1.38
CA GLU A 380 6.57 -2.81 -0.83
C GLU A 380 5.39 -3.42 -0.04
N ALA A 381 5.27 -3.10 1.24
CA ALA A 381 4.20 -3.56 2.12
C ALA A 381 2.79 -3.22 1.59
N SER A 382 2.64 -2.05 0.99
CA SER A 382 1.39 -1.63 0.36
C SER A 382 0.92 -2.55 -0.76
N THR A 383 1.83 -3.25 -1.45
CA THR A 383 1.51 -4.23 -2.50
C THR A 383 0.86 -5.47 -1.89
N HIS A 384 1.47 -6.00 -0.81
CA HIS A 384 0.92 -7.15 -0.08
C HIS A 384 -0.40 -6.83 0.62
N TYR A 385 -0.56 -5.59 1.14
CA TYR A 385 -1.83 -5.15 1.69
C TYR A 385 -2.96 -5.20 0.65
N LEU A 386 -2.71 -4.78 -0.60
CA LEU A 386 -3.70 -4.88 -1.68
C LEU A 386 -3.96 -6.32 -2.12
N ALA A 387 -2.92 -7.16 -2.15
CA ALA A 387 -3.08 -8.59 -2.41
C ALA A 387 -3.98 -9.24 -1.35
N PHE A 388 -3.75 -8.92 -0.07
CA PHE A 388 -4.61 -9.33 1.03
C PHE A 388 -6.05 -8.86 0.83
N LEU A 389 -6.25 -7.57 0.51
CA LEU A 389 -7.58 -6.99 0.30
C LEU A 389 -8.33 -7.69 -0.84
N ALA A 390 -7.64 -8.03 -1.92
CA ALA A 390 -8.21 -8.77 -3.03
C ALA A 390 -8.57 -10.21 -2.61
N ALA A 391 -7.67 -10.90 -1.91
CA ALA A 391 -7.85 -12.28 -1.47
C ALA A 391 -9.00 -12.43 -0.48
N ILE A 392 -9.06 -11.56 0.55
CA ILE A 392 -10.10 -11.63 1.59
C ILE A 392 -11.49 -11.35 1.03
N ARG A 393 -11.61 -10.43 0.05
CA ARG A 393 -12.89 -10.12 -0.59
C ARG A 393 -13.37 -11.21 -1.54
N GLN A 394 -12.45 -12.01 -2.08
CA GLN A 394 -12.76 -13.19 -2.90
C GLN A 394 -12.99 -14.45 -2.07
N GLY A 395 -12.77 -14.43 -0.75
CA GLY A 395 -12.85 -15.60 0.11
C GLY A 395 -11.68 -16.58 -0.09
N ARG A 396 -10.53 -16.15 -0.63
CA ARG A 396 -9.31 -16.95 -0.84
C ARG A 396 -8.42 -16.85 0.38
N GLU A 397 -8.71 -17.66 1.39
CA GLU A 397 -8.05 -17.58 2.69
C GLU A 397 -6.55 -17.86 2.63
N GLU A 398 -6.09 -18.86 1.87
CA GLU A 398 -4.67 -19.19 1.72
C GLU A 398 -3.86 -18.00 1.16
N ALA A 399 -4.34 -17.40 0.07
CA ALA A 399 -3.68 -16.24 -0.52
C ALA A 399 -3.68 -15.01 0.42
N ALA A 400 -4.69 -14.88 1.27
CA ALA A 400 -4.72 -13.83 2.29
C ALA A 400 -3.69 -14.08 3.40
N ILE A 401 -3.52 -15.34 3.83
CA ILE A 401 -2.50 -15.74 4.82
C ILE A 401 -1.09 -15.52 4.28
N ASP A 402 -0.85 -15.89 3.02
CA ASP A 402 0.44 -15.65 2.36
C ASP A 402 0.78 -14.15 2.30
N ALA A 403 -0.23 -13.32 2.01
CA ALA A 403 -0.06 -11.87 2.01
C ALA A 403 0.24 -11.29 3.41
N VAL A 404 -0.36 -11.86 4.47
CA VAL A 404 -0.04 -11.50 5.87
C VAL A 404 1.41 -11.85 6.22
N SER A 405 1.90 -12.99 5.77
CA SER A 405 3.29 -13.41 6.03
C SER A 405 4.28 -12.53 5.28
N SER A 406 3.99 -12.23 4.02
CA SER A 406 4.89 -11.44 3.16
C SER A 406 4.98 -9.96 3.56
N ILE A 407 3.90 -9.37 4.09
CA ILE A 407 3.91 -7.95 4.46
C ILE A 407 4.88 -7.63 5.59
N VAL A 408 5.06 -8.56 6.53
CA VAL A 408 5.94 -8.38 7.69
C VAL A 408 7.42 -8.38 7.29
N GLU A 409 7.76 -9.02 6.15
CA GLU A 409 9.12 -9.09 5.63
C GLU A 409 9.54 -7.82 4.87
N CYS A 410 8.60 -6.91 4.59
CA CYS A 410 8.88 -5.69 3.84
C CYS A 410 9.59 -4.65 4.70
N SER A 411 10.55 -3.93 4.09
CA SER A 411 11.32 -2.88 4.77
C SER A 411 10.51 -1.62 5.12
N ASP A 412 9.41 -1.37 4.41
CA ASP A 412 8.47 -0.26 4.60
C ASP A 412 7.21 -0.68 5.37
N PHE A 413 7.27 -1.83 6.05
CA PHE A 413 6.17 -2.36 6.82
C PHE A 413 5.77 -1.43 7.98
N GLU A 414 4.48 -1.17 8.10
CA GLU A 414 3.87 -0.44 9.22
C GLU A 414 2.92 -1.35 10.00
N ALA A 415 3.12 -1.45 11.30
CA ALA A 415 2.31 -2.29 12.18
C ALA A 415 0.79 -1.99 12.09
N GLN A 416 0.42 -0.75 11.74
CA GLN A 416 -0.96 -0.35 11.55
C GLN A 416 -1.65 -1.10 10.41
N GLN A 417 -0.89 -1.55 9.41
CA GLN A 417 -1.44 -2.36 8.31
C GLN A 417 -1.95 -3.71 8.82
N LEU A 418 -1.23 -4.37 9.74
CA LEU A 418 -1.71 -5.60 10.38
C LEU A 418 -2.99 -5.41 11.19
N VAL A 419 -3.12 -4.27 11.87
CA VAL A 419 -4.34 -3.93 12.61
C VAL A 419 -5.54 -3.83 11.66
N LEU A 420 -5.36 -3.17 10.51
CA LEU A 420 -6.39 -3.07 9.48
C LEU A 420 -6.72 -4.44 8.88
N MET A 421 -5.71 -5.26 8.59
CA MET A 421 -5.89 -6.63 8.06
C MET A 421 -6.66 -7.50 9.07
N THR A 422 -6.30 -7.43 10.34
CA THR A 422 -6.99 -8.14 11.42
C THR A 422 -8.44 -7.71 11.55
N SER A 423 -8.70 -6.39 11.52
CA SER A 423 -10.07 -5.85 11.56
C SER A 423 -10.91 -6.35 10.39
N LEU A 424 -10.33 -6.36 9.19
CA LEU A 424 -11.00 -6.80 7.97
C LEU A 424 -11.29 -8.30 7.96
N ALA A 425 -10.33 -9.12 8.44
CA ALA A 425 -10.51 -10.55 8.61
C ALA A 425 -11.64 -10.87 9.59
N ASN A 426 -11.73 -10.11 10.67
CA ASN A 426 -12.82 -10.25 11.66
C ASN A 426 -14.17 -9.82 11.04
N GLU A 427 -14.23 -8.72 10.28
CA GLU A 427 -15.46 -8.26 9.59
C GLU A 427 -15.99 -9.32 8.62
N LYS A 428 -15.10 -10.06 7.95
CA LYS A 428 -15.43 -11.10 6.98
C LYS A 428 -15.65 -12.49 7.57
N ASP A 429 -15.51 -12.64 8.88
CA ASP A 429 -15.57 -13.93 9.61
C ASP A 429 -14.60 -15.00 9.05
N ALA A 430 -13.46 -14.55 8.50
CA ALA A 430 -12.41 -15.40 7.94
C ALA A 430 -11.47 -15.85 9.06
N LYS A 431 -11.84 -16.93 9.76
CA LYS A 431 -11.20 -17.35 11.02
C LYS A 431 -9.72 -17.65 10.88
N HIS A 432 -9.31 -18.41 9.87
CA HIS A 432 -7.90 -18.78 9.65
C HIS A 432 -7.04 -17.55 9.34
N VAL A 433 -7.56 -16.62 8.52
CA VAL A 433 -6.90 -15.36 8.20
C VAL A 433 -6.79 -14.47 9.44
N LEU A 434 -7.84 -14.44 10.27
CA LEU A 434 -7.85 -13.68 11.52
C LEU A 434 -6.80 -14.22 12.51
N ILE A 435 -6.69 -15.53 12.65
CA ILE A 435 -5.65 -16.15 13.51
C ILE A 435 -4.25 -15.82 12.98
N ALA A 436 -4.03 -15.94 11.65
CA ALA A 436 -2.74 -15.63 11.03
C ALA A 436 -2.35 -14.17 11.22
N SER A 437 -3.28 -13.24 10.99
CA SER A 437 -3.03 -11.81 11.16
C SER A 437 -2.82 -11.41 12.63
N MET A 438 -3.55 -11.99 13.56
CA MET A 438 -3.34 -11.79 15.00
C MET A 438 -2.00 -12.37 15.48
N ARG A 439 -1.57 -13.51 14.95
CA ARG A 439 -0.27 -14.12 15.25
C ARG A 439 0.87 -13.20 14.75
N ALA A 440 0.77 -12.72 13.50
CA ALA A 440 1.72 -11.76 12.96
C ALA A 440 1.76 -10.47 13.80
N LEU A 441 0.60 -9.98 14.24
CA LEU A 441 0.49 -8.82 15.11
C LEU A 441 1.15 -9.07 16.48
N LEU A 442 0.94 -10.24 17.08
CA LEU A 442 1.57 -10.61 18.34
C LEU A 442 3.11 -10.62 18.21
N ASN A 443 3.63 -11.28 17.17
CA ASN A 443 5.06 -11.32 16.92
C ASN A 443 5.66 -9.92 16.75
N THR A 444 4.96 -9.03 16.04
CA THR A 444 5.38 -7.63 15.87
C THR A 444 5.33 -6.84 17.18
N LEU A 445 4.35 -7.13 18.07
CA LEU A 445 4.25 -6.48 19.39
C LEU A 445 5.32 -6.95 20.37
N THR A 446 5.83 -8.16 20.19
CA THR A 446 6.92 -8.74 21.02
C THR A 446 8.30 -8.32 20.51
N ASP A 447 8.42 -7.90 19.25
CA ASP A 447 9.67 -7.39 18.70
C ASP A 447 9.97 -5.97 19.23
N SER A 448 11.05 -5.81 19.96
CA SER A 448 11.42 -4.60 20.70
C SER A 448 11.75 -3.39 19.82
N GLY A 449 11.77 -3.55 18.49
CA GLY A 449 12.11 -2.49 17.53
C GLY A 449 10.93 -1.70 16.98
N VAL A 450 9.71 -2.16 17.12
CA VAL A 450 8.54 -1.58 16.43
C VAL A 450 7.74 -0.67 17.38
N LYS A 451 7.56 0.59 17.00
CA LYS A 451 6.70 1.53 17.73
C LYS A 451 5.27 1.47 17.17
N PHE A 452 4.31 1.24 18.05
CA PHE A 452 2.89 1.34 17.73
C PHE A 452 2.35 2.71 18.12
N ASP A 453 1.65 3.35 17.19
CA ASP A 453 0.90 4.59 17.46
C ASP A 453 -0.41 4.31 18.24
N VAL A 454 -0.88 3.07 18.18
CA VAL A 454 -2.11 2.62 18.87
C VAL A 454 -1.69 1.77 20.06
N GLN A 455 -2.19 2.10 21.25
CA GLN A 455 -2.01 1.27 22.46
C GLN A 455 -2.82 -0.02 22.31
N ILE A 456 -2.21 -1.03 21.68
CA ILE A 456 -2.77 -2.37 21.61
C ILE A 456 -2.22 -3.16 22.81
N GLU A 457 -3.12 -3.59 23.65
CA GLU A 457 -2.76 -4.42 24.79
C GLU A 457 -2.41 -5.83 24.33
N THR A 458 -1.14 -6.22 24.41
CA THR A 458 -0.64 -7.55 23.99
C THR A 458 -1.40 -8.69 24.64
N ILE A 459 -1.73 -8.57 25.92
CA ILE A 459 -2.54 -9.58 26.64
C ILE A 459 -3.94 -9.73 26.03
N THR A 460 -4.51 -8.67 25.48
CA THR A 460 -5.81 -8.74 24.79
C THR A 460 -5.71 -9.52 23.48
N VAL A 461 -4.64 -9.34 22.71
CA VAL A 461 -4.39 -10.10 21.47
C VAL A 461 -4.20 -11.59 21.82
N ILE A 462 -3.39 -11.90 22.83
CA ILE A 462 -3.17 -13.27 23.31
C ILE A 462 -4.49 -13.93 23.74
N ARG A 463 -5.32 -13.22 24.50
CA ARG A 463 -6.65 -13.73 24.89
C ARG A 463 -7.54 -14.05 23.70
N CYS A 464 -7.53 -13.20 22.67
CA CYS A 464 -8.30 -13.45 21.46
C CYS A 464 -7.80 -14.69 20.73
N LEU A 465 -6.49 -14.83 20.56
CA LEU A 465 -5.88 -16.02 19.94
C LEU A 465 -6.24 -17.29 20.69
N ILE A 466 -6.04 -17.32 22.01
CA ILE A 466 -6.38 -18.48 22.84
C ILE A 466 -7.87 -18.80 22.77
N ARG A 467 -8.74 -17.79 22.80
CA ARG A 467 -10.18 -18.01 22.67
C ARG A 467 -10.56 -18.67 21.36
N MET A 468 -9.95 -18.24 20.24
CA MET A 468 -10.19 -18.85 18.94
C MET A 468 -9.66 -20.28 18.90
N THR A 469 -8.46 -20.53 19.41
CA THR A 469 -7.87 -21.88 19.50
C THR A 469 -8.76 -22.82 20.33
N VAL A 470 -9.29 -22.34 21.46
CA VAL A 470 -10.22 -23.14 22.30
C VAL A 470 -11.53 -23.44 21.56
N MET A 471 -12.05 -22.51 20.74
CA MET A 471 -13.24 -22.79 19.93
C MET A 471 -12.97 -23.86 18.87
N GLU A 472 -11.79 -23.86 18.26
CA GLU A 472 -11.38 -24.88 17.29
C GLU A 472 -11.11 -26.24 17.95
N LEU A 473 -10.58 -26.25 19.16
CA LEU A 473 -10.25 -27.48 19.92
C LEU A 473 -11.46 -28.41 20.07
N ALA A 474 -12.67 -27.85 20.12
CA ALA A 474 -13.90 -28.63 20.22
C ALA A 474 -14.19 -29.51 18.99
N HIS A 475 -13.66 -29.16 17.83
CA HIS A 475 -13.93 -29.82 16.56
C HIS A 475 -12.69 -30.44 15.90
N ALA A 476 -11.50 -30.23 16.48
CA ALA A 476 -10.24 -30.68 15.89
C ALA A 476 -10.02 -32.18 16.09
N GLU A 477 -9.45 -32.82 15.07
CA GLU A 477 -8.96 -34.22 15.15
C GLU A 477 -7.63 -34.27 15.89
N ASP A 478 -6.70 -33.36 15.59
CA ASP A 478 -5.40 -33.21 16.27
C ASP A 478 -5.47 -32.08 17.29
N LYS A 479 -5.83 -32.47 18.54
CA LYS A 479 -5.97 -31.54 19.67
C LYS A 479 -4.64 -31.09 20.24
N ASP A 480 -3.66 -31.98 20.26
CA ASP A 480 -2.34 -31.68 20.85
C ASP A 480 -1.63 -30.55 20.10
N ARG A 481 -1.68 -30.51 18.76
CA ARG A 481 -1.09 -29.45 17.96
C ARG A 481 -1.69 -28.05 18.25
N LEU A 482 -3.02 -28.00 18.45
CA LEU A 482 -3.68 -26.73 18.83
C LEU A 482 -3.31 -26.29 20.23
N VAL A 483 -3.18 -27.28 21.16
CA VAL A 483 -2.74 -27.00 22.52
C VAL A 483 -1.29 -26.54 22.58
N GLU A 484 -0.40 -27.08 21.75
CA GLU A 484 0.98 -26.58 21.61
C GLU A 484 0.98 -25.08 21.21
N SER A 485 0.20 -24.68 20.21
CA SER A 485 0.05 -23.26 19.87
C SER A 485 -0.51 -22.42 21.02
N MET A 486 -1.46 -22.95 21.79
CA MET A 486 -1.99 -22.28 22.98
C MET A 486 -0.93 -22.09 24.05
N ILE A 487 -0.09 -23.11 24.27
CA ILE A 487 1.02 -23.07 25.24
C ILE A 487 2.04 -22.00 24.81
N GLU A 488 2.39 -21.89 23.51
CA GLU A 488 3.25 -20.84 23.00
C GLU A 488 2.70 -19.43 23.32
N TYR A 489 1.40 -19.20 23.12
CA TYR A 489 0.77 -17.91 23.46
C TYR A 489 0.78 -17.63 24.97
N LEU A 490 0.54 -18.68 25.79
CA LEU A 490 0.61 -18.55 27.25
C LEU A 490 2.03 -18.24 27.70
N GLN A 491 3.04 -18.90 27.12
CA GLN A 491 4.43 -18.66 27.43
C GLN A 491 4.85 -17.22 27.06
N THR A 492 4.44 -16.74 25.89
CA THR A 492 4.65 -15.33 25.48
C THR A 492 4.05 -14.35 26.51
N ALA A 493 2.86 -14.66 27.05
CA ALA A 493 2.25 -13.82 28.09
C ALA A 493 3.05 -13.86 29.40
N ILE A 494 3.55 -15.04 29.79
CA ILE A 494 4.39 -15.23 30.98
C ILE A 494 5.69 -14.44 30.85
N ASP A 495 6.37 -14.53 29.70
CA ASP A 495 7.63 -13.88 29.45
C ASP A 495 7.49 -12.34 29.56
N ILE A 496 6.48 -11.77 28.87
CA ILE A 496 6.19 -10.32 28.89
C ILE A 496 5.86 -9.83 30.29
N LEU A 497 5.06 -10.58 31.04
CA LEU A 497 4.64 -10.19 32.40
C LEU A 497 5.74 -10.41 33.44
N SER A 498 6.65 -11.35 33.18
CA SER A 498 7.82 -11.60 34.06
C SER A 498 8.90 -10.54 33.88
N GLU A 499 9.11 -10.07 32.63
CA GLU A 499 10.05 -8.97 32.36
C GLU A 499 9.56 -7.64 32.92
N ASP A 500 8.28 -7.33 32.81
CA ASP A 500 7.68 -6.10 33.29
C ASP A 500 6.30 -6.32 33.92
N PRO A 501 6.25 -6.62 35.22
CA PRO A 501 4.99 -6.83 35.95
C PRO A 501 4.05 -5.61 35.93
N THR A 502 4.58 -4.38 35.69
CA THR A 502 3.74 -3.17 35.64
C THR A 502 2.78 -3.17 34.48
N ARG A 503 3.12 -3.83 33.39
CA ARG A 503 2.21 -4.03 32.24
C ARG A 503 0.95 -4.81 32.60
N GLY A 504 0.99 -5.60 33.68
CA GLY A 504 -0.15 -6.38 34.17
C GLY A 504 -1.12 -5.61 35.05
N GLN A 505 -0.73 -4.46 35.63
CA GLN A 505 -1.55 -3.76 36.64
C GLN A 505 -2.92 -3.32 36.13
N GLY A 506 -3.04 -2.92 34.86
CA GLY A 506 -4.31 -2.58 34.22
C GLY A 506 -5.11 -3.79 33.69
N GLN A 507 -4.50 -4.98 33.68
CA GLN A 507 -5.02 -6.15 32.94
C GLN A 507 -5.30 -7.36 33.82
N MET A 508 -5.51 -7.17 35.11
CA MET A 508 -5.76 -8.25 36.08
C MET A 508 -6.87 -9.20 35.67
N LYS A 509 -7.96 -8.70 35.08
CA LYS A 509 -9.05 -9.54 34.53
C LYS A 509 -8.57 -10.40 33.34
N GLY A 510 -7.64 -9.89 32.54
CA GLY A 510 -7.04 -10.62 31.44
C GLY A 510 -6.20 -11.80 31.93
N ILE A 511 -5.31 -11.55 32.89
CA ILE A 511 -4.44 -12.55 33.51
C ILE A 511 -5.29 -13.61 34.22
N THR A 512 -6.33 -13.19 34.97
CA THR A 512 -7.29 -14.11 35.62
C THR A 512 -7.95 -15.02 34.60
N TRP A 513 -8.32 -14.50 33.42
CA TRP A 513 -8.94 -15.30 32.39
C TRP A 513 -7.93 -16.30 31.79
N LEU A 514 -6.68 -15.89 31.56
CA LEU A 514 -5.63 -16.74 30.98
C LEU A 514 -5.35 -17.96 31.85
N TYR A 515 -5.05 -17.79 33.16
CA TYR A 515 -4.74 -18.95 34.04
C TYR A 515 -5.96 -19.86 34.24
N LYS A 516 -7.18 -19.30 34.33
CA LYS A 516 -8.40 -20.10 34.41
C LYS A 516 -8.66 -20.88 33.13
N CYS A 517 -8.41 -20.26 31.97
CA CYS A 517 -8.57 -20.93 30.69
C CYS A 517 -7.59 -22.09 30.53
N ALA A 518 -6.30 -21.87 30.82
CA ALA A 518 -5.27 -22.91 30.78
C ALA A 518 -5.62 -24.09 31.72
N TYR A 519 -6.00 -23.79 32.97
CA TYR A 519 -6.41 -24.78 33.94
C TYR A 519 -7.62 -25.60 33.49
N ASN A 520 -8.66 -24.92 33.00
CA ASN A 520 -9.89 -25.57 32.57
C ASN A 520 -9.69 -26.44 31.33
N VAL A 521 -8.89 -25.99 30.35
CA VAL A 521 -8.56 -26.77 29.15
C VAL A 521 -7.77 -28.03 29.56
N ALA A 522 -6.82 -27.91 30.49
CA ALA A 522 -6.08 -29.05 30.99
C ALA A 522 -7.00 -30.05 31.69
N VAL A 523 -7.90 -29.59 32.57
CA VAL A 523 -8.86 -30.49 33.28
C VAL A 523 -9.82 -31.16 32.30
N GLN A 524 -10.33 -30.45 31.30
CA GLN A 524 -11.21 -31.05 30.29
C GLN A 524 -10.46 -32.01 29.36
N GLY A 525 -9.18 -31.77 29.17
CA GLY A 525 -8.30 -32.54 28.28
C GLY A 525 -7.71 -33.82 28.91
N LEU A 526 -7.93 -34.10 30.21
CA LEU A 526 -7.30 -35.21 30.95
C LEU A 526 -7.36 -36.59 30.26
N ASN A 527 -8.41 -36.84 29.47
CA ASN A 527 -8.61 -38.13 28.79
C ASN A 527 -8.29 -38.06 27.28
N THR A 528 -7.90 -36.90 26.77
CA THR A 528 -7.78 -36.66 25.31
C THR A 528 -6.48 -36.04 24.87
N LEU A 529 -5.76 -35.42 25.78
CA LEU A 529 -4.49 -34.77 25.52
C LEU A 529 -3.31 -35.61 26.00
N SER A 530 -2.14 -35.40 25.42
CA SER A 530 -0.91 -36.04 25.83
C SER A 530 -0.48 -35.60 27.26
N SER A 531 0.24 -36.45 27.97
CA SER A 531 0.77 -36.15 29.31
C SER A 531 1.66 -34.90 29.30
N LYS A 532 2.40 -34.67 28.22
CA LYS A 532 3.24 -33.46 28.00
C LYS A 532 2.38 -32.20 27.89
N SER A 533 1.40 -32.18 26.97
CA SER A 533 0.51 -31.02 26.75
C SER A 533 -0.26 -30.65 28.03
N LEU A 534 -0.71 -31.67 28.79
CA LEU A 534 -1.35 -31.46 30.09
C LEU A 534 -0.42 -30.82 31.13
N ALA A 535 0.81 -31.32 31.22
CA ALA A 535 1.80 -30.79 32.13
C ALA A 535 2.14 -29.32 31.80
N ASP A 536 2.36 -29.01 30.55
CA ASP A 536 2.71 -27.67 30.11
C ASP A 536 1.56 -26.67 30.32
N LEU A 537 0.30 -27.07 30.10
CA LEU A 537 -0.87 -26.24 30.42
C LEU A 537 -1.02 -25.92 31.88
N PHE A 538 -0.84 -26.97 32.78
CA PHE A 538 -0.90 -26.76 34.22
C PHE A 538 0.27 -25.88 34.71
N ASP A 539 1.45 -26.06 34.14
CA ASP A 539 2.62 -25.23 34.46
C ASP A 539 2.40 -23.76 34.08
N ALA A 540 1.97 -23.49 32.84
CA ALA A 540 1.63 -22.14 32.41
C ALA A 540 0.55 -21.50 33.31
N SER A 541 -0.47 -22.28 33.71
CA SER A 541 -1.49 -21.79 34.62
C SER A 541 -0.91 -21.43 35.98
N ALA A 542 -0.04 -22.27 36.53
CA ALA A 542 0.59 -22.05 37.87
C ALA A 542 1.53 -20.81 37.83
N GLN A 543 2.30 -20.65 36.77
CA GLN A 543 3.18 -19.49 36.56
C GLN A 543 2.37 -18.19 36.46
N LEU A 544 1.29 -18.17 35.70
CA LEU A 544 0.40 -16.99 35.58
C LEU A 544 -0.27 -16.65 36.92
N MET A 545 -0.65 -17.67 37.73
CA MET A 545 -1.16 -17.41 39.07
C MET A 545 -0.11 -16.83 40.00
N SER A 546 1.16 -17.24 39.85
CA SER A 546 2.28 -16.68 40.61
C SER A 546 2.52 -15.22 40.24
N ILE A 547 2.50 -14.90 38.95
CA ILE A 547 2.63 -13.52 38.44
C ILE A 547 1.45 -12.67 38.93
N TYR A 548 0.23 -13.21 38.88
CA TYR A 548 -0.97 -12.54 39.37
C TYR A 548 -0.82 -12.14 40.84
N ASP A 549 -0.33 -13.07 41.68
CA ASP A 549 -0.12 -12.86 43.12
C ASP A 549 0.93 -11.75 43.40
N VAL A 550 1.96 -11.67 42.58
CA VAL A 550 2.99 -10.61 42.67
C VAL A 550 2.44 -9.24 42.28
N ILE A 551 1.58 -9.16 41.24
CA ILE A 551 1.00 -7.90 40.73
C ILE A 551 -0.11 -7.38 41.65
N GLU A 552 -0.82 -8.26 42.35
CA GLU A 552 -1.92 -7.93 43.27
C GLU A 552 -1.38 -7.24 44.53
N THR A 553 -1.37 -5.93 44.53
CA THR A 553 -0.84 -5.11 45.64
C THR A 553 -1.85 -4.90 46.79
N SER A 554 -3.09 -5.32 46.65
CA SER A 554 -4.16 -5.03 47.63
C SER A 554 -4.08 -5.84 48.91
N GLY A 555 -3.16 -6.80 49.01
CA GLY A 555 -2.90 -7.58 50.23
C GLY A 555 -3.97 -8.56 50.62
N ALA A 556 -5.05 -8.71 49.84
CA ALA A 556 -6.09 -9.70 50.03
C ALA A 556 -5.78 -10.95 49.18
N THR A 557 -4.79 -11.75 49.59
CA THR A 557 -4.51 -13.04 48.96
C THR A 557 -5.74 -13.93 49.05
N ASP A 558 -6.28 -14.34 47.92
CA ASP A 558 -7.38 -15.30 47.86
C ASP A 558 -6.88 -16.71 48.29
N PRO A 559 -7.35 -17.26 49.42
CA PRO A 559 -6.91 -18.58 49.88
C PRO A 559 -7.19 -19.68 48.84
N ASP A 560 -8.23 -19.51 48.00
CA ASP A 560 -8.57 -20.47 46.96
C ASP A 560 -7.54 -20.40 45.82
N LEU A 561 -6.94 -19.22 45.53
CA LEU A 561 -5.89 -19.07 44.52
C LEU A 561 -4.65 -19.91 44.84
N HIS A 562 -4.18 -19.85 46.10
CA HIS A 562 -3.03 -20.68 46.53
C HIS A 562 -3.31 -22.17 46.45
N PHE A 563 -4.56 -22.61 46.78
CA PHE A 563 -4.95 -23.98 46.61
C PHE A 563 -4.95 -24.40 45.12
N VAL A 564 -5.54 -23.60 44.24
CA VAL A 564 -5.60 -23.90 42.78
C VAL A 564 -4.19 -23.91 42.18
N ARG A 565 -3.32 -22.94 42.57
CA ARG A 565 -1.91 -22.90 42.13
C ARG A 565 -1.15 -24.17 42.56
N GLY A 566 -1.26 -24.56 43.83
CA GLY A 566 -0.63 -25.76 44.32
C GLY A 566 -1.16 -27.03 43.63
N SER A 567 -2.46 -27.08 43.34
CA SER A 567 -3.07 -28.17 42.57
C SER A 567 -2.61 -28.23 41.12
N ALA A 568 -2.41 -27.07 40.46
CA ALA A 568 -1.88 -26.99 39.13
C ALA A 568 -0.42 -27.47 39.06
N MET A 569 0.42 -27.02 40.02
CA MET A 569 1.81 -27.50 40.12
C MET A 569 1.91 -28.99 40.38
N PHE A 570 1.03 -29.52 41.23
CA PHE A 570 0.93 -30.95 41.48
C PHE A 570 0.52 -31.71 40.20
N ALA A 571 -0.47 -31.24 39.49
CA ALA A 571 -0.92 -31.86 38.24
C ALA A 571 0.16 -31.78 37.13
N CYS A 572 0.90 -30.66 37.05
CA CYS A 572 2.07 -30.53 36.18
C CYS A 572 3.13 -31.59 36.51
N LEU A 573 3.48 -31.74 37.80
CA LEU A 573 4.45 -32.73 38.25
C LEU A 573 4.02 -34.14 37.84
N CYS A 574 2.77 -34.52 38.10
CA CYS A 574 2.23 -35.82 37.71
C CYS A 574 2.29 -36.02 36.18
N GLY A 575 1.89 -35.04 35.39
CA GLY A 575 1.94 -35.10 33.91
C GLY A 575 3.36 -35.30 33.39
N LYS A 576 4.34 -34.56 33.95
CA LYS A 576 5.77 -34.70 33.58
C LYS A 576 6.31 -36.08 34.01
N ILE A 577 5.89 -36.63 35.16
CA ILE A 577 6.27 -37.98 35.59
C ILE A 577 5.70 -39.05 34.64
N PHE A 578 4.43 -38.94 34.24
CA PHE A 578 3.84 -39.85 33.25
C PHE A 578 4.58 -39.77 31.93
N PHE A 579 4.89 -38.55 31.46
CA PHE A 579 5.68 -38.37 30.26
C PHE A 579 7.09 -38.97 30.37
N CYS A 580 7.74 -38.83 31.55
CA CYS A 580 9.05 -39.45 31.84
C CYS A 580 9.03 -40.98 31.76
N ARG A 581 7.94 -41.61 32.27
CA ARG A 581 7.76 -43.06 32.19
C ARG A 581 7.61 -43.58 30.77
N ASP A 582 7.00 -42.78 29.87
CA ASP A 582 6.79 -43.13 28.47
C ASP A 582 8.09 -42.96 27.63
N LEU A 583 9.10 -42.23 28.16
CA LEU A 583 10.37 -42.03 27.48
C LEU A 583 11.26 -43.26 27.59
N SER A 584 11.87 -43.64 26.46
CA SER A 584 12.98 -44.63 26.43
C SER A 584 14.22 -44.10 27.14
N SER A 585 15.02 -44.99 27.71
CA SER A 585 16.28 -44.60 28.35
C SER A 585 17.21 -43.84 27.38
N GLY A 586 17.57 -42.61 27.73
CA GLY A 586 18.38 -41.74 26.91
C GLY A 586 18.68 -40.41 27.60
N PRO A 587 19.49 -39.52 26.97
CA PRO A 587 19.88 -38.23 27.55
C PRO A 587 18.70 -37.34 27.90
N ASP A 588 17.63 -37.37 27.10
CA ASP A 588 16.41 -36.58 27.32
C ASP A 588 15.68 -37.01 28.61
N LYS A 589 15.64 -38.31 28.88
CA LYS A 589 15.06 -38.84 30.12
C LYS A 589 15.86 -38.38 31.33
N VAL A 590 17.20 -38.43 31.28
CA VAL A 590 18.07 -37.97 32.38
C VAL A 590 17.85 -36.48 32.65
N LEU A 591 17.81 -35.66 31.61
CA LEU A 591 17.56 -34.21 31.74
C LEU A 591 16.20 -33.95 32.37
N LEU A 592 15.17 -34.68 31.97
CA LEU A 592 13.82 -34.53 32.52
C LEU A 592 13.75 -34.98 34.00
N LEU A 593 14.49 -36.05 34.38
CA LEU A 593 14.60 -36.50 35.75
C LEU A 593 15.20 -35.41 36.65
N ASP A 594 16.30 -34.78 36.23
CA ASP A 594 16.92 -33.69 36.97
C ASP A 594 15.96 -32.52 37.14
N GLN A 595 15.24 -32.12 36.05
CA GLN A 595 14.23 -31.05 36.10
C GLN A 595 13.07 -31.39 37.04
N LEU A 596 12.63 -32.62 37.06
CA LEU A 596 11.56 -33.07 37.97
C LEU A 596 11.99 -33.02 39.43
N LEU A 597 13.22 -33.45 39.73
CA LEU A 597 13.76 -33.39 41.10
C LEU A 597 13.90 -31.94 41.58
N ASP A 598 14.31 -31.01 40.69
CA ASP A 598 14.34 -29.59 41.01
C ASP A 598 12.95 -28.96 41.15
N TYR A 599 11.94 -29.46 40.48
CA TYR A 599 10.57 -28.94 40.53
C TYR A 599 9.81 -29.36 41.83
N ILE A 600 10.13 -30.49 42.41
CA ILE A 600 9.47 -31.06 43.61
C ILE A 600 9.51 -30.09 44.83
N PRO A 601 10.64 -29.47 45.20
CA PRO A 601 10.68 -28.47 46.28
C PRO A 601 9.72 -27.31 46.08
N HIS A 602 9.65 -26.77 44.85
CA HIS A 602 8.75 -25.68 44.52
C HIS A 602 7.28 -26.07 44.62
N CYS A 603 6.93 -27.30 44.18
CA CYS A 603 5.59 -27.82 44.32
C CYS A 603 5.19 -27.98 45.80
N ARG A 604 6.12 -28.46 46.66
CA ARG A 604 5.91 -28.56 48.12
C ARG A 604 5.72 -27.20 48.76
N GLU A 605 6.49 -26.21 48.38
CA GLU A 605 6.39 -24.83 48.85
C GLU A 605 5.02 -24.24 48.52
N ALA A 606 4.56 -24.39 47.27
CA ALA A 606 3.25 -23.94 46.83
C ALA A 606 2.10 -24.58 47.62
N LEU A 607 2.18 -25.88 47.88
CA LEU A 607 1.19 -26.56 48.73
C LEU A 607 1.29 -26.17 50.22
N SER A 608 2.48 -25.69 50.65
CA SER A 608 2.69 -25.25 52.06
C SER A 608 2.15 -23.85 52.30
N SER A 609 1.97 -23.02 51.23
CA SER A 609 1.36 -21.70 51.33
C SER A 609 -0.13 -21.74 51.70
N VAL A 610 -0.79 -22.90 51.54
CA VAL A 610 -2.19 -23.09 51.92
C VAL A 610 -2.29 -23.38 53.42
N LYS A 611 -3.12 -22.63 54.12
CA LYS A 611 -3.29 -22.76 55.57
C LYS A 611 -3.96 -24.08 55.97
N PRO A 612 -3.60 -24.72 57.12
CA PRO A 612 -4.23 -25.94 57.61
C PRO A 612 -5.74 -25.84 57.88
N THR A 613 -6.24 -24.60 57.99
CA THR A 613 -7.67 -24.33 58.22
C THR A 613 -8.49 -24.36 56.91
N HIS A 614 -7.86 -24.54 55.77
CA HIS A 614 -8.54 -24.56 54.48
C HIS A 614 -9.43 -25.83 54.37
N PRO A 615 -10.67 -25.73 53.84
CA PRO A 615 -11.61 -26.89 53.78
C PRO A 615 -11.06 -28.09 53.01
N ARG A 616 -10.14 -27.86 52.08
CA ARG A 616 -9.53 -28.90 51.21
C ARG A 616 -8.16 -29.39 51.73
N TRP A 617 -7.85 -29.13 52.99
CA TRP A 617 -6.58 -29.56 53.61
C TRP A 617 -6.33 -31.10 53.49
N PRO A 618 -7.32 -31.97 53.63
CA PRO A 618 -7.09 -33.40 53.42
C PRO A 618 -6.59 -33.76 52.03
N VAL A 619 -7.08 -33.03 51.00
CA VAL A 619 -6.62 -33.22 49.63
C VAL A 619 -5.14 -32.81 49.47
N ILE A 620 -4.75 -31.70 50.10
CA ILE A 620 -3.35 -31.26 50.09
C ILE A 620 -2.44 -32.26 50.76
N THR A 621 -2.86 -32.81 51.86
CA THR A 621 -2.10 -33.86 52.59
C THR A 621 -1.93 -35.10 51.70
N HIS A 622 -2.96 -35.47 50.95
CA HIS A 622 -2.87 -36.56 49.99
C HIS A 622 -1.92 -36.24 48.80
N MET A 623 -2.01 -35.04 48.22
CA MET A 623 -1.08 -34.61 47.17
C MET A 623 0.38 -34.65 47.64
N ARG A 624 0.69 -34.16 48.85
CA ARG A 624 2.04 -34.21 49.43
C ARG A 624 2.60 -35.62 49.51
N ARG A 625 1.77 -36.61 49.87
CA ARG A 625 2.20 -37.99 49.90
C ARG A 625 2.51 -38.55 48.51
N ILE A 626 1.66 -38.25 47.54
CA ILE A 626 1.93 -38.63 46.15
C ILE A 626 3.27 -38.03 45.69
N ILE A 627 3.54 -36.78 46.07
CA ILE A 627 4.85 -36.14 45.77
C ILE A 627 5.99 -36.91 46.43
N ASP A 628 5.85 -37.27 47.71
CA ASP A 628 6.90 -37.99 48.42
C ASP A 628 7.14 -39.40 47.81
N THR A 629 6.04 -40.10 47.38
CA THR A 629 6.15 -41.37 46.66
C THR A 629 6.84 -41.20 45.29
N SER A 630 6.44 -40.18 44.53
CA SER A 630 7.02 -39.90 43.22
C SER A 630 8.48 -39.50 43.32
N GLU A 631 8.88 -38.73 44.34
CA GLU A 631 10.28 -38.34 44.54
C GLU A 631 11.15 -39.56 44.78
N VAL A 632 10.66 -40.54 45.60
CA VAL A 632 11.36 -41.80 45.79
C VAL A 632 11.54 -42.54 44.46
N GLU A 633 10.49 -42.66 43.66
CA GLU A 633 10.55 -43.29 42.34
C GLU A 633 11.59 -42.61 41.42
N LEU A 634 11.58 -41.28 41.35
CA LEU A 634 12.52 -40.52 40.51
C LEU A 634 13.97 -40.67 41.02
N GLN A 635 14.19 -40.65 42.32
CA GLN A 635 15.51 -40.89 42.92
C GLN A 635 16.04 -42.30 42.62
N CYS A 636 15.15 -43.28 42.60
CA CYS A 636 15.53 -44.64 42.20
C CYS A 636 15.91 -44.71 40.73
N GLU A 637 15.14 -44.05 39.82
CA GLU A 637 15.45 -44.00 38.39
C GLU A 637 16.75 -43.25 38.10
N SER A 638 17.08 -42.19 38.89
CA SER A 638 18.35 -41.45 38.77
C SER A 638 19.55 -42.13 39.43
N ASN A 639 19.34 -43.27 40.14
CA ASN A 639 20.33 -43.99 40.94
C ASN A 639 20.91 -43.18 42.13
N GLU A 640 20.18 -42.19 42.65
CA GLU A 640 20.55 -41.37 43.80
C GLU A 640 20.06 -41.95 45.11
N TRP A 641 20.50 -43.17 45.40
CA TRP A 641 20.05 -44.00 46.54
C TRP A 641 20.24 -43.34 47.92
N THR A 642 21.22 -42.49 48.06
CA THR A 642 21.53 -41.80 49.34
C THR A 642 20.47 -40.76 49.73
N ALA A 643 19.67 -40.28 48.79
CA ALA A 643 18.61 -39.29 49.02
C ALA A 643 17.31 -39.92 49.54
N ILE A 644 17.11 -41.24 49.39
CA ILE A 644 15.87 -41.95 49.69
C ILE A 644 15.54 -42.07 51.18
N PRO A 645 16.47 -42.43 52.07
CA PRO A 645 16.20 -42.60 53.49
C PRO A 645 15.58 -41.37 54.18
N PRO A 646 16.07 -40.16 53.98
CA PRO A 646 15.45 -38.99 54.61
C PRO A 646 14.03 -38.72 54.09
N ILE A 647 13.72 -38.99 52.81
CA ILE A 647 12.39 -38.80 52.20
C ILE A 647 11.40 -39.78 52.86
N LEU A 648 11.77 -41.06 52.98
CA LEU A 648 10.96 -42.06 53.62
C LEU A 648 10.73 -41.77 55.14
N GLN A 649 11.75 -41.30 55.82
CA GLN A 649 11.62 -40.88 57.22
C GLN A 649 10.65 -39.70 57.39
N LYS A 650 10.68 -38.75 56.50
CA LYS A 650 9.78 -37.64 56.49
C LYS A 650 8.34 -38.07 56.19
N ALA A 651 8.14 -38.90 55.18
CA ALA A 651 6.84 -39.45 54.81
C ALA A 651 6.21 -40.25 55.97
N HIS A 652 7.01 -41.07 56.70
CA HIS A 652 6.57 -41.86 57.84
C HIS A 652 6.20 -40.99 59.05
N SER A 653 6.91 -39.87 59.27
CA SER A 653 6.66 -39.01 60.44
C SER A 653 5.42 -38.09 60.28
N SER A 654 4.89 -37.96 59.08
CA SER A 654 3.80 -37.00 58.76
C SER A 654 2.40 -37.60 58.71
N GLY A 655 2.20 -38.89 59.02
CA GLY A 655 0.96 -39.63 58.73
C GLY A 655 0.09 -40.04 59.91
N GLU A 656 -1.26 -40.08 59.78
CA GLU A 656 -2.23 -40.75 60.60
C GLU A 656 -2.26 -42.28 60.31
N ILE A 657 -2.79 -43.09 61.22
CA ILE A 657 -2.71 -44.56 61.20
C ILE A 657 -3.24 -45.22 59.90
N SER A 658 -4.25 -44.63 59.23
CA SER A 658 -4.78 -45.10 57.92
C SER A 658 -3.79 -44.92 56.74
N GLU A 659 -2.76 -44.14 56.93
CA GLU A 659 -1.78 -43.75 55.93
C GLU A 659 -0.48 -44.54 56.05
N THR A 660 -0.30 -45.28 57.18
CA THR A 660 0.85 -46.12 57.38
C THR A 660 0.89 -47.29 56.39
N ASN A 661 -0.26 -47.69 55.83
CA ASN A 661 -0.37 -48.74 54.82
C ASN A 661 0.34 -48.33 53.49
N ARG A 662 0.17 -47.08 53.03
CA ARG A 662 0.84 -46.60 51.84
C ARG A 662 2.34 -46.35 52.03
N THR A 663 2.75 -45.97 53.22
CA THR A 663 4.17 -45.87 53.58
C THR A 663 4.87 -47.23 53.51
N LEU A 664 4.17 -48.32 53.86
CA LEU A 664 4.70 -49.67 53.73
C LEU A 664 4.80 -50.13 52.29
N GLU A 665 3.85 -49.78 51.42
CA GLU A 665 3.91 -50.03 49.99
C GLU A 665 5.13 -49.26 49.33
N MET A 666 5.38 -48.00 49.71
CA MET A 666 6.57 -47.29 49.36
C MET A 666 7.83 -47.96 49.84
N MET A 667 7.90 -48.34 51.08
CA MET A 667 9.05 -49.08 51.65
C MET A 667 9.30 -50.39 50.94
N ALA A 668 8.25 -51.12 50.55
CA ALA A 668 8.40 -52.35 49.79
C ALA A 668 8.91 -52.16 48.39
N ASN A 669 8.38 -51.14 47.68
CA ASN A 669 8.88 -50.78 46.32
C ASN A 669 10.33 -50.34 46.36
N VAL A 670 10.74 -49.54 47.37
CA VAL A 670 12.13 -49.15 47.58
C VAL A 670 13.03 -50.33 47.86
N LEU A 671 12.58 -51.28 48.71
CA LEU A 671 13.33 -52.50 48.95
C LEU A 671 13.58 -53.30 47.69
N PHE A 672 12.61 -53.36 46.79
CA PHE A 672 12.75 -54.04 45.49
C PHE A 672 13.78 -53.37 44.57
N GLN A 673 13.86 -52.05 44.55
CA GLN A 673 14.81 -51.29 43.72
C GLN A 673 16.20 -51.18 44.31
N TYR A 674 16.35 -51.17 45.65
CA TYR A 674 17.65 -51.21 46.34
C TYR A 674 18.48 -52.46 46.05
N GLU A 675 17.83 -53.47 45.51
CA GLU A 675 18.49 -54.74 45.20
C GLU A 675 19.29 -54.72 43.89
N GLU A 676 19.00 -53.78 43.01
CA GLU A 676 19.75 -53.57 41.79
C GLU A 676 21.04 -52.75 42.03
N CYS A 677 21.28 -52.27 43.26
CA CYS A 677 22.41 -51.42 43.59
C CYS A 677 23.70 -52.21 43.93
N PRO A 678 24.85 -51.82 43.35
CA PRO A 678 26.10 -52.60 43.46
C PRO A 678 26.89 -52.41 44.77
N SER A 679 26.42 -51.60 45.72
CA SER A 679 27.20 -51.31 46.94
C SER A 679 26.71 -52.04 48.21
N HIS A 680 27.62 -52.78 48.87
CA HIS A 680 27.33 -53.60 50.08
C HIS A 680 26.82 -52.84 51.33
N LYS A 681 26.87 -51.51 51.35
CA LYS A 681 26.38 -50.66 52.43
C LYS A 681 24.84 -50.57 52.45
N GLU A 682 24.25 -50.66 51.30
CA GLU A 682 22.82 -50.43 51.05
C GLU A 682 22.01 -51.71 51.27
N GLU A 683 22.65 -52.89 51.16
CA GLU A 683 22.02 -54.17 51.52
C GLU A 683 21.64 -54.25 52.99
N ALA A 684 22.43 -53.64 53.90
CA ALA A 684 22.14 -53.61 55.33
C ALA A 684 20.96 -52.65 55.67
N GLU A 685 20.71 -51.68 54.82
CA GLU A 685 19.60 -50.75 54.98
C GLU A 685 18.30 -51.31 54.47
N SER A 686 18.30 -52.11 53.40
CA SER A 686 17.10 -52.83 52.94
C SER A 686 16.50 -53.76 53.98
N LEU A 687 17.35 -54.48 54.72
CA LEU A 687 16.89 -55.34 55.80
C LEU A 687 16.27 -54.54 56.96
N LYS A 688 16.82 -53.34 57.28
CA LYS A 688 16.24 -52.44 58.29
C LYS A 688 14.84 -51.96 57.93
N TYR A 689 14.61 -51.69 56.62
CA TYR A 689 13.26 -51.33 56.18
C TYR A 689 12.28 -52.48 56.19
N ALA A 690 12.71 -53.71 55.89
CA ALA A 690 11.91 -54.92 56.07
C ALA A 690 11.54 -55.18 57.57
N GLU A 691 12.50 -54.92 58.47
CA GLU A 691 12.25 -54.97 59.91
C GLU A 691 11.26 -53.87 60.35
N LYS A 692 11.38 -52.65 59.87
CA LYS A 692 10.42 -51.57 60.12
C LYS A 692 9.03 -51.92 59.61
N ALA A 693 8.93 -52.47 58.36
CA ALA A 693 7.64 -52.96 57.84
C ALA A 693 6.99 -53.98 58.70
N LEU A 694 7.78 -54.96 59.28
CA LEU A 694 7.29 -55.91 60.25
C LEU A 694 6.80 -55.24 61.52
N ASP A 695 7.48 -54.23 62.05
CA ASP A 695 7.05 -53.54 63.26
C ASP A 695 5.77 -52.72 63.08
N VAL A 696 5.61 -52.07 61.88
CA VAL A 696 4.38 -51.39 61.51
C VAL A 696 3.22 -52.35 61.38
N LEU A 697 3.42 -53.51 60.72
CA LEU A 697 2.40 -54.54 60.65
C LEU A 697 1.99 -55.08 62.04
N LYS A 698 2.94 -55.27 62.96
CA LYS A 698 2.66 -55.67 64.33
C LYS A 698 1.86 -54.65 65.12
N THR A 699 2.09 -53.36 64.89
CA THR A 699 1.36 -52.25 65.53
C THR A 699 0.00 -52.00 64.97
N SER A 700 -0.22 -52.29 63.66
CA SER A 700 -1.49 -52.08 62.93
C SER A 700 -2.46 -53.23 63.03
N LEU A 701 -2.04 -54.44 63.36
CA LEU A 701 -2.86 -55.69 63.51
C LEU A 701 -3.99 -55.60 64.54
N GLY A 702 -4.17 -54.49 65.25
CA GLY A 702 -5.28 -54.30 66.22
C GLY A 702 -6.26 -53.14 65.84
N LYS A 703 -6.06 -52.34 64.81
CA LYS A 703 -6.80 -51.08 64.60
C LYS A 703 -7.39 -50.85 63.23
N SER A 704 -6.88 -51.46 62.20
CA SER A 704 -7.40 -51.35 60.82
C SER A 704 -6.83 -52.51 60.00
N ALA A 705 -7.68 -53.24 59.24
CA ALA A 705 -7.24 -54.35 58.42
C ALA A 705 -6.38 -53.86 57.32
N TYR A 706 -5.08 -54.20 57.33
CA TYR A 706 -4.16 -54.01 56.22
C TYR A 706 -4.64 -54.86 55.01
N PRO A 707 -4.62 -54.34 53.76
CA PRO A 707 -5.07 -55.13 52.61
C PRO A 707 -4.34 -56.50 52.54
N LEU A 708 -5.12 -57.56 52.44
CA LEU A 708 -4.57 -58.93 52.48
C LEU A 708 -3.61 -59.17 51.25
N ASP A 709 -3.95 -58.66 50.12
CA ASP A 709 -3.17 -58.76 48.87
C ASP A 709 -1.77 -58.14 49.03
N GLU A 710 -1.66 -57.03 49.74
CA GLU A 710 -0.37 -56.35 50.00
C GLU A 710 0.46 -57.14 51.02
N ILE A 711 -0.17 -57.73 52.04
CA ILE A 711 0.52 -58.63 52.99
C ILE A 711 1.04 -59.88 52.26
N GLN A 712 0.24 -60.45 51.38
CA GLN A 712 0.66 -61.59 50.55
C GLN A 712 1.87 -61.25 49.67
N TRP A 713 1.83 -60.09 49.08
CA TRP A 713 2.93 -59.59 48.23
C TRP A 713 4.21 -59.40 49.08
N LEU A 714 4.14 -58.73 50.20
CA LEU A 714 5.27 -58.57 51.15
C LEU A 714 5.87 -59.91 51.59
N VAL A 715 5.05 -60.83 51.96
CA VAL A 715 5.50 -62.20 52.41
C VAL A 715 6.20 -62.89 51.21
N ALA A 716 5.62 -62.83 50.02
CA ALA A 716 6.19 -63.45 48.84
C ALA A 716 7.52 -62.80 48.47
N THR A 717 7.60 -61.47 48.50
CA THR A 717 8.80 -60.72 48.18
C THR A 717 9.95 -61.03 49.15
N PHE A 718 9.69 -60.93 50.46
CA PHE A 718 10.71 -61.17 51.45
C PHE A 718 11.15 -62.65 51.43
N TRP A 719 10.23 -63.55 51.18
CA TRP A 719 10.53 -64.99 51.07
C TRP A 719 11.40 -65.29 49.86
N ASN A 720 11.02 -64.79 48.69
CA ASN A 720 11.78 -64.97 47.46
C ASN A 720 13.20 -64.39 47.58
N LYS A 721 13.30 -63.25 48.24
CA LYS A 721 14.59 -62.63 48.53
C LYS A 721 15.47 -63.49 49.42
N GLY A 722 14.89 -64.05 50.46
CA GLY A 722 15.56 -65.04 51.33
C GLY A 722 16.09 -66.25 50.55
N LEU A 723 15.33 -66.81 49.61
CA LEU A 723 15.76 -67.90 48.73
C LEU A 723 16.88 -67.48 47.74
N GLU A 724 16.84 -66.25 47.20
CA GLU A 724 17.91 -65.73 46.36
C GLU A 724 19.24 -65.59 47.09
N TRP A 725 19.23 -65.03 48.31
CA TRP A 725 20.39 -64.97 49.19
C TRP A 725 20.92 -66.37 49.54
N PHE A 726 20.01 -67.30 49.70
CA PHE A 726 20.41 -68.70 49.93
C PHE A 726 21.08 -69.30 48.71
N SER A 727 20.55 -69.07 47.53
CA SER A 727 21.17 -69.56 46.30
C SER A 727 22.59 -68.93 46.03
N SER A 728 22.78 -67.70 46.53
CA SER A 728 24.03 -66.97 46.47
C SER A 728 24.98 -67.31 47.60
N SER A 729 24.71 -68.36 48.37
CA SER A 729 25.52 -68.84 49.50
C SER A 729 25.69 -67.86 50.66
N ARG A 730 24.84 -66.81 50.75
CA ARG A 730 24.81 -65.82 51.84
C ARG A 730 23.80 -66.21 52.90
N VAL A 731 24.15 -67.20 53.67
CA VAL A 731 23.22 -67.97 54.58
C VAL A 731 22.67 -67.13 55.72
N SER A 732 23.42 -66.20 56.29
CA SER A 732 22.97 -65.35 57.39
C SER A 732 21.89 -64.33 56.94
N GLN A 733 22.05 -63.76 55.76
CA GLN A 733 21.11 -62.85 55.16
C GLN A 733 19.85 -63.62 54.74
N ALA A 734 19.98 -64.75 54.09
CA ALA A 734 18.89 -65.65 53.77
C ALA A 734 17.98 -65.95 54.96
N LYS A 735 18.62 -66.27 56.09
CA LYS A 735 17.91 -66.52 57.30
C LYS A 735 17.08 -65.32 57.79
N ALA A 736 17.70 -64.13 57.88
CA ALA A 736 17.03 -62.94 58.34
C ALA A 736 15.78 -62.56 57.49
N TRP A 737 15.89 -62.62 56.16
CA TRP A 737 14.79 -62.36 55.25
C TRP A 737 13.65 -63.37 55.35
N CYS A 738 13.98 -64.63 55.42
CA CYS A 738 13.01 -65.70 55.61
C CYS A 738 12.31 -65.59 56.98
N GLU A 739 13.03 -65.22 58.07
CA GLU A 739 12.45 -65.01 59.40
C GLU A 739 11.44 -63.88 59.42
N ILE A 740 11.72 -62.76 58.72
CA ILE A 740 10.75 -61.69 58.62
C ILE A 740 9.49 -62.16 57.86
N ALA A 741 9.66 -62.80 56.70
CA ALA A 741 8.53 -63.33 55.93
C ALA A 741 7.66 -64.32 56.75
N MET A 742 8.30 -65.20 57.45
CA MET A 742 7.65 -66.19 58.34
C MET A 742 6.91 -65.52 59.51
N THR A 743 7.49 -64.46 60.07
CA THR A 743 6.87 -63.73 61.17
C THR A 743 5.64 -62.95 60.71
N ILE A 744 5.66 -62.36 59.52
CA ILE A 744 4.50 -61.74 58.93
C ILE A 744 3.39 -62.75 58.67
N ALA A 745 3.72 -63.86 58.01
CA ALA A 745 2.79 -64.96 57.74
C ALA A 745 2.20 -65.57 59.00
N ALA A 746 2.97 -65.66 60.13
CA ALA A 746 2.50 -66.13 61.38
C ALA A 746 1.45 -65.23 62.06
N ASN A 747 1.56 -63.94 61.80
CA ASN A 747 0.64 -62.93 62.36
C ASN A 747 -0.62 -62.68 61.49
N THR A 748 -0.73 -63.35 60.29
CA THR A 748 -1.83 -63.21 59.37
C THR A 748 -2.58 -64.55 59.20
N PRO A 749 -3.67 -64.77 59.88
CA PRO A 749 -4.36 -66.08 59.93
C PRO A 749 -4.87 -66.54 58.54
N GLU A 750 -5.13 -65.63 57.64
CA GLU A 750 -5.68 -65.91 56.32
C GLU A 750 -4.64 -66.53 55.37
N LEU A 751 -3.33 -66.53 55.71
CA LEU A 751 -2.22 -67.09 54.93
C LEU A 751 -1.82 -68.52 55.31
N ASN A 752 -2.63 -69.22 56.06
CA ASN A 752 -2.31 -70.52 56.61
C ASN A 752 -1.88 -71.62 55.64
N ILE A 753 -2.39 -71.63 54.42
CA ILE A 753 -2.03 -72.61 53.36
C ILE A 753 -0.57 -72.48 52.90
N ASN A 754 -0.06 -71.28 52.78
CA ASN A 754 1.31 -71.02 52.32
C ASN A 754 2.31 -71.23 53.50
N ARG A 755 1.89 -71.00 54.72
CA ARG A 755 2.72 -71.06 55.90
C ARG A 755 3.29 -72.49 56.15
N GLN A 756 2.51 -73.51 55.91
CA GLN A 756 2.98 -74.88 56.11
C GLN A 756 4.10 -75.22 55.10
N LYS A 757 3.94 -74.89 53.86
CA LYS A 757 4.97 -75.05 52.82
C LYS A 757 6.24 -74.22 53.11
N MET A 758 6.08 -73.02 53.57
CA MET A 758 7.19 -72.13 53.96
C MET A 758 7.96 -72.74 55.14
N ASN A 759 7.28 -73.29 56.17
CA ASN A 759 7.96 -73.94 57.27
C ASN A 759 8.77 -75.15 56.84
N GLU A 760 8.25 -76.00 55.97
CA GLU A 760 8.95 -77.18 55.45
C GLU A 760 10.22 -76.76 54.67
N HIS A 761 10.14 -75.72 53.85
CA HIS A 761 11.28 -75.21 53.11
C HIS A 761 12.28 -74.49 54.02
N TYR A 762 11.84 -73.80 55.06
CA TYR A 762 12.68 -73.12 56.04
C TYR A 762 13.46 -74.08 56.89
N GLU A 763 12.84 -75.21 57.40
CA GLU A 763 13.54 -76.29 58.11
C GLU A 763 14.59 -76.95 57.22
N HIS A 764 14.31 -77.10 55.94
CA HIS A 764 15.31 -77.61 54.98
C HIS A 764 16.48 -76.66 54.85
N LEU A 765 16.21 -75.33 54.77
CA LEU A 765 17.23 -74.31 54.73
C LEU A 765 18.09 -74.29 56.00
N LEU A 766 17.47 -74.40 57.18
CA LEU A 766 18.18 -74.50 58.47
C LEU A 766 19.05 -75.73 58.55
N SER A 767 18.58 -76.88 58.04
CA SER A 767 19.34 -78.11 58.02
C SER A 767 20.62 -78.05 57.17
N LYS A 768 20.64 -77.19 56.14
CA LYS A 768 21.84 -76.91 55.30
C LYS A 768 22.77 -75.88 55.94
N ILE A 769 22.26 -75.02 56.83
CA ILE A 769 23.04 -74.02 57.58
C ILE A 769 23.87 -74.72 58.69
N ASN A 770 23.34 -75.77 59.28
CA ASN A 770 23.95 -76.49 60.40
C ASN A 770 24.89 -77.66 59.96
N ARG A 771 25.04 -77.80 58.65
CA ARG A 771 26.05 -78.64 58.02
C ARG A 771 27.22 -77.79 57.52
#